data_9934878e4ddf7c813b9eba1e7bf6b954
#
_entry.id   9934878e4ddf7c813b9eba1e7bf6b954
#
_cell.length_a   1.000
_cell.length_b   1.000
_cell.length_c   1.000
_cell.angle_alpha   90.00
_cell.angle_beta   90.00
_cell.angle_gamma   90.00
#
_symmetry.space_group_name_H-M   'P 1'
#
loop_
_entity.id
_entity.type
_entity.pdbx_description
1 polymer ?
#
loop_
_entity_poly.entity_id
_entity_poly.type
_entity_poly.pdbx_seq_one_letter_code
_entity_poly.pdbx_strand_id
1 'polypeptide(L)'
;MTEQETLGFDFDKAEPKWQARWESARAFAAEDHPAADKPKYYVLEMFPYPSGQLHMGHVRNYALGDVVARYKRARGFSVLHPMGWDAFGLPAENAARERGVHPGQWTLDNIAAMRGTLQRLGFSLDWEREIATCLPEYYGHQQKLFLDMWRKGLVERRESAVNWDPVDNTVLANEQVVDGRGWRSGALIEKKRLSQWFLKITDFAAPLLEGLDKLDRWPARVRVMQERWIGRSEGARVRFALHAPPEGFDVDLDSVEVFTTRPDTLFGMSFVAIAADHPLAAKVAKDNQGAREFVEECQRLGTSEEAIEAAEKRGVDTGLRVSNPFAPDETVPVWIANFVLMDYGTGAVFGCPCGDQRDLDFARKYDLPIRPVILPTGQEESSFTVGKTAVTGEGSLINSGFLDGLNIVEGKRKAIERLEGMGIGRSVVNWRLRDWGISRQRYWGCPIPVVHCESCGAVPVPDDQLPVKLPDDVTFDRPGNPLDHHPSWKHVACPQCGAAARRETDTFDTFVDSSWYFARFTAPHAGTPTDPQAANSWLPVDQYIGGIEHAILHLLYARFFTRAMHETGHLDLDEPFGGLFTQGMITHESYRDDNGWLAPEDVVRSGDGYVRRDNGGPVQLGRLEKMSKSKRNTVSPIAIIERFGADTARWFVLSDSPPERDMEWTEAGVAASARFGQRLYRLVQGVASQVPQNAAFGEGGRSLRQATHRTIKAVTDALEGFTPNVAVARLHELSAALAEAEKTDEEGIGAARREAAMVLALLVAPMMPHLAEEMVALLEPESAMVVERSWPVALDAFVALDSITLGVQIMGKLRGTIEVPPDAPSDMVLPLAEAEPNVARMLEGKRIVKRIHVPNRIVNFVVAG
;
A
#
# COMPACT_ATOMS: atom_id res chain seq x y z
N MET A 1 -15.88 -51.43 5.46
CA MET A 1 -15.18 -50.29 6.03
C MET A 1 -15.21 -50.44 7.53
N THR A 2 -14.11 -50.82 8.12
CA THR A 2 -13.98 -51.12 9.55
C THR A 2 -13.88 -49.81 10.34
N GLU A 3 -14.38 -49.74 11.57
CA GLU A 3 -14.36 -48.59 12.51
C GLU A 3 -12.99 -47.93 12.75
N GLN A 4 -11.93 -48.35 12.11
CA GLN A 4 -10.57 -47.82 12.21
C GLN A 4 -10.26 -46.69 11.22
N GLU A 5 -11.17 -46.36 10.28
CA GLU A 5 -10.92 -45.31 9.24
C GLU A 5 -11.36 -43.90 9.63
N THR A 6 -11.88 -43.66 10.85
CA THR A 6 -12.41 -42.35 11.30
C THR A 6 -11.54 -41.64 12.36
N LEU A 7 -10.25 -41.89 12.39
CA LEU A 7 -9.30 -41.31 13.37
C LEU A 7 -8.63 -39.98 12.91
N GLY A 8 -9.22 -39.23 12.00
CA GLY A 8 -8.69 -37.98 11.48
C GLY A 8 -9.65 -36.80 11.62
N PHE A 9 -9.13 -35.59 11.50
CA PHE A 9 -9.93 -34.38 11.40
C PHE A 9 -10.73 -34.39 10.08
N ASP A 10 -12.05 -34.47 10.18
CA ASP A 10 -12.99 -34.44 9.07
C ASP A 10 -13.41 -32.97 8.80
N PHE A 11 -12.65 -32.24 7.96
CA PHE A 11 -12.94 -30.85 7.67
C PHE A 11 -14.26 -30.66 6.92
N ASP A 12 -14.71 -31.64 6.12
CA ASP A 12 -15.97 -31.55 5.37
C ASP A 12 -17.18 -31.47 6.30
N LYS A 13 -17.07 -32.02 7.50
CA LYS A 13 -18.11 -31.95 8.54
C LYS A 13 -17.88 -30.82 9.53
N ALA A 14 -16.62 -30.60 9.92
CA ALA A 14 -16.25 -29.62 10.96
C ALA A 14 -16.45 -28.17 10.49
N GLU A 15 -16.00 -27.83 9.30
CA GLU A 15 -16.07 -26.47 8.80
C GLU A 15 -17.52 -25.94 8.71
N PRO A 16 -18.47 -26.59 8.03
CA PRO A 16 -19.85 -26.12 7.99
C PRO A 16 -20.52 -26.08 9.36
N LYS A 17 -20.22 -27.07 10.24
CA LYS A 17 -20.75 -27.10 11.61
C LYS A 17 -20.38 -25.87 12.41
N TRP A 18 -19.10 -25.48 12.40
CA TRP A 18 -18.62 -24.37 13.20
C TRP A 18 -19.00 -23.03 12.60
N GLN A 19 -18.96 -22.89 11.27
CA GLN A 19 -19.44 -21.70 10.58
C GLN A 19 -20.90 -21.40 10.92
N ALA A 20 -21.79 -22.40 10.87
CA ALA A 20 -23.18 -22.23 11.25
C ALA A 20 -23.36 -21.86 12.74
N ARG A 21 -22.52 -22.40 13.64
CA ARG A 21 -22.57 -22.04 15.07
C ARG A 21 -22.09 -20.59 15.31
N TRP A 22 -21.02 -20.15 14.67
CA TRP A 22 -20.55 -18.77 14.77
C TRP A 22 -21.59 -17.79 14.24
N GLU A 23 -22.21 -18.09 13.10
CA GLU A 23 -23.28 -17.28 12.51
C GLU A 23 -24.48 -17.18 13.45
N SER A 24 -24.98 -18.32 13.94
CA SER A 24 -26.11 -18.35 14.85
C SER A 24 -25.87 -17.59 16.16
N ALA A 25 -24.63 -17.61 16.65
CA ALA A 25 -24.21 -16.87 17.84
C ALA A 25 -23.88 -15.41 17.56
N ARG A 26 -23.90 -14.96 16.29
CA ARG A 26 -23.41 -13.63 15.86
C ARG A 26 -22.01 -13.33 16.44
N ALA A 27 -21.12 -14.33 16.45
CA ALA A 27 -19.87 -14.33 17.20
C ALA A 27 -18.90 -13.22 16.79
N PHE A 28 -19.08 -12.65 15.60
CA PHE A 28 -18.20 -11.64 15.01
C PHE A 28 -18.87 -10.27 14.82
N ALA A 29 -20.16 -10.16 15.16
CA ALA A 29 -20.89 -8.90 15.06
C ALA A 29 -20.31 -7.84 16.02
N ALA A 30 -20.16 -6.61 15.52
CA ALA A 30 -19.72 -5.46 16.29
C ALA A 30 -20.88 -4.46 16.43
N GLU A 31 -20.98 -3.82 17.60
CA GLU A 31 -21.91 -2.72 17.81
C GLU A 31 -21.37 -1.41 17.18
N ASP A 32 -22.24 -0.44 16.89
CA ASP A 32 -21.82 0.87 16.34
C ASP A 32 -20.91 1.61 17.31
N HIS A 33 -21.03 1.33 18.61
CA HIS A 33 -20.12 1.84 19.63
C HIS A 33 -19.44 0.68 20.35
N PRO A 34 -18.09 0.70 20.47
CA PRO A 34 -17.41 -0.31 21.25
C PRO A 34 -17.86 -0.30 22.70
N ALA A 35 -17.91 -1.48 23.34
CA ALA A 35 -18.29 -1.57 24.75
C ALA A 35 -17.36 -0.72 25.63
N ALA A 36 -17.93 0.09 26.53
CA ALA A 36 -17.19 1.06 27.32
C ALA A 36 -16.15 0.45 28.29
N ASP A 37 -16.33 -0.82 28.65
CA ASP A 37 -15.46 -1.60 29.54
C ASP A 37 -14.36 -2.37 28.78
N LYS A 38 -14.34 -2.30 27.43
CA LYS A 38 -13.37 -3.00 26.60
C LYS A 38 -12.63 -2.03 25.68
N PRO A 39 -11.31 -2.20 25.52
CA PRO A 39 -10.59 -1.44 24.52
C PRO A 39 -11.10 -1.81 23.12
N LYS A 40 -11.16 -0.82 22.21
CA LYS A 40 -11.55 -1.07 20.83
C LYS A 40 -10.37 -1.59 20.02
N TYR A 41 -10.66 -2.36 18.98
CA TYR A 41 -9.68 -2.69 17.95
C TYR A 41 -10.37 -2.81 16.59
N TYR A 42 -10.03 -1.92 15.68
CA TYR A 42 -10.53 -1.92 14.32
C TYR A 42 -9.45 -2.50 13.40
N VAL A 43 -9.70 -3.68 12.87
CA VAL A 43 -8.88 -4.35 11.84
C VAL A 43 -9.58 -4.24 10.50
N LEU A 44 -8.85 -3.90 9.46
CA LEU A 44 -9.41 -3.74 8.12
C LEU A 44 -8.38 -4.12 7.05
N GLU A 45 -8.77 -4.95 6.13
CA GLU A 45 -8.05 -5.19 4.89
C GLU A 45 -8.60 -4.32 3.77
N MET A 46 -7.76 -3.99 2.79
CA MET A 46 -8.23 -3.36 1.57
C MET A 46 -9.27 -4.27 0.91
N PHE A 47 -10.49 -3.75 0.72
CA PHE A 47 -11.58 -4.52 0.17
C PHE A 47 -11.36 -4.85 -1.33
N PRO A 48 -11.89 -5.98 -1.82
CA PRO A 48 -11.57 -6.44 -3.16
C PRO A 48 -12.46 -5.81 -4.23
N TYR A 49 -11.92 -5.77 -5.46
CA TYR A 49 -12.71 -5.51 -6.66
C TYR A 49 -13.44 -6.79 -7.09
N PRO A 50 -14.77 -6.80 -7.23
CA PRO A 50 -15.53 -7.98 -7.67
C PRO A 50 -15.43 -8.17 -9.19
N SER A 51 -14.20 -8.32 -9.69
CA SER A 51 -13.87 -8.47 -11.11
C SER A 51 -13.58 -9.93 -11.50
N GLY A 52 -14.23 -10.88 -10.85
CA GLY A 52 -14.10 -12.33 -11.02
C GLY A 52 -13.75 -13.05 -9.71
N GLN A 53 -13.28 -14.29 -9.78
CA GLN A 53 -13.02 -15.11 -8.59
C GLN A 53 -11.83 -14.63 -7.76
N LEU A 54 -11.84 -14.96 -6.47
CA LEU A 54 -10.70 -14.82 -5.57
C LEU A 54 -9.57 -15.77 -5.98
N HIS A 55 -8.35 -15.44 -5.59
CA HIS A 55 -7.19 -16.32 -5.68
C HIS A 55 -6.43 -16.33 -4.35
N MET A 56 -5.47 -17.25 -4.18
CA MET A 56 -4.75 -17.42 -2.91
C MET A 56 -4.03 -16.17 -2.42
N GLY A 57 -3.70 -15.21 -3.30
CA GLY A 57 -3.18 -13.91 -2.89
C GLY A 57 -4.17 -13.09 -2.04
N HIS A 58 -5.47 -13.16 -2.34
CA HIS A 58 -6.50 -12.55 -1.49
C HIS A 58 -6.61 -13.28 -0.15
N VAL A 59 -6.53 -14.63 -0.18
CA VAL A 59 -6.59 -15.43 1.06
C VAL A 59 -5.48 -15.03 2.02
N ARG A 60 -4.26 -14.77 1.53
CA ARG A 60 -3.16 -14.30 2.37
C ARG A 60 -3.47 -12.98 3.06
N ASN A 61 -4.00 -12.01 2.31
CA ASN A 61 -4.37 -10.71 2.84
C ASN A 61 -5.39 -10.83 3.97
N TYR A 62 -6.51 -11.52 3.70
CA TYR A 62 -7.60 -11.67 4.67
C TYR A 62 -7.25 -12.60 5.83
N ALA A 63 -6.41 -13.61 5.62
CA ALA A 63 -5.94 -14.47 6.70
C ALA A 63 -5.07 -13.71 7.71
N LEU A 64 -4.25 -12.76 7.26
CA LEU A 64 -3.43 -11.93 8.15
C LEU A 64 -4.31 -11.07 9.07
N GLY A 65 -5.33 -10.40 8.52
CA GLY A 65 -6.26 -9.59 9.32
C GLY A 65 -7.13 -10.44 10.25
N ASP A 66 -7.60 -11.59 9.78
CA ASP A 66 -8.40 -12.50 10.58
C ASP A 66 -7.63 -13.06 11.79
N VAL A 67 -6.33 -13.35 11.63
CA VAL A 67 -5.48 -13.71 12.77
C VAL A 67 -5.45 -12.60 13.82
N VAL A 68 -5.28 -11.36 13.41
CA VAL A 68 -5.28 -10.21 14.32
C VAL A 68 -6.64 -10.05 14.98
N ALA A 69 -7.74 -10.11 14.20
CA ALA A 69 -9.09 -9.96 14.71
C ALA A 69 -9.43 -11.00 15.78
N ARG A 70 -9.16 -12.29 15.50
CA ARG A 70 -9.39 -13.39 16.46
C ARG A 70 -8.51 -13.28 17.70
N TYR A 71 -7.23 -12.97 17.52
CA TYR A 71 -6.30 -12.75 18.63
C TYR A 71 -6.75 -11.62 19.53
N LYS A 72 -7.08 -10.44 18.97
CA LYS A 72 -7.50 -9.28 19.78
C LYS A 72 -8.84 -9.55 20.48
N ARG A 73 -9.78 -10.26 19.83
CA ARG A 73 -11.03 -10.68 20.48
C ARG A 73 -10.77 -11.58 21.68
N ALA A 74 -9.90 -12.58 21.54
CA ALA A 74 -9.49 -13.46 22.63
C ALA A 74 -8.76 -12.69 23.78
N ARG A 75 -8.11 -11.57 23.44
CA ARG A 75 -7.49 -10.65 24.42
C ARG A 75 -8.49 -9.71 25.10
N GLY A 76 -9.78 -9.83 24.79
CA GLY A 76 -10.86 -9.06 25.43
C GLY A 76 -11.15 -7.70 24.80
N PHE A 77 -10.67 -7.43 23.58
CA PHE A 77 -11.03 -6.21 22.86
C PHE A 77 -12.44 -6.30 22.25
N SER A 78 -13.10 -5.15 22.11
CA SER A 78 -14.19 -4.98 21.16
C SER A 78 -13.58 -4.86 19.78
N VAL A 79 -13.88 -5.82 18.87
CA VAL A 79 -13.24 -5.92 17.57
C VAL A 79 -14.24 -5.60 16.47
N LEU A 80 -13.90 -4.60 15.63
CA LEU A 80 -14.58 -4.33 14.36
C LEU A 80 -13.73 -4.90 13.21
N HIS A 81 -14.31 -5.87 12.47
CA HIS A 81 -13.66 -6.53 11.33
C HIS A 81 -14.66 -6.69 10.18
N PRO A 82 -14.98 -5.61 9.45
CA PRO A 82 -16.01 -5.62 8.41
C PRO A 82 -15.46 -6.09 7.06
N MET A 83 -16.38 -6.37 6.12
CA MET A 83 -16.09 -6.67 4.72
C MET A 83 -17.00 -5.87 3.80
N GLY A 84 -16.48 -5.54 2.61
CA GLY A 84 -17.22 -4.87 1.55
C GLY A 84 -16.58 -5.06 0.19
N TRP A 85 -17.11 -4.34 -0.81
CA TRP A 85 -16.77 -4.52 -2.21
C TRP A 85 -16.54 -3.17 -2.87
N ASP A 86 -15.34 -2.99 -3.45
CA ASP A 86 -15.06 -1.87 -4.35
C ASP A 86 -15.62 -2.22 -5.73
N ALA A 87 -16.87 -1.84 -5.98
CA ALA A 87 -17.72 -2.52 -6.95
C ALA A 87 -17.98 -1.73 -8.25
N PHE A 88 -17.47 -0.50 -8.34
CA PHE A 88 -17.50 0.29 -9.58
C PHE A 88 -16.24 0.09 -10.43
N GLY A 89 -16.28 0.56 -11.67
CA GLY A 89 -15.11 0.70 -12.51
C GLY A 89 -15.15 -0.07 -13.84
N LEU A 90 -14.16 0.20 -14.67
CA LEU A 90 -14.01 -0.34 -16.03
C LEU A 90 -13.98 -1.87 -16.15
N PRO A 91 -13.44 -2.66 -15.19
CA PRO A 91 -13.44 -4.11 -15.36
C PRO A 91 -14.82 -4.71 -15.54
N ALA A 92 -15.80 -4.21 -14.76
CA ALA A 92 -17.19 -4.65 -14.89
C ALA A 92 -17.81 -4.19 -16.21
N GLU A 93 -17.57 -2.94 -16.59
CA GLU A 93 -18.08 -2.38 -17.85
C GLU A 93 -17.51 -3.10 -19.09
N ASN A 94 -16.21 -3.39 -19.09
CA ASN A 94 -15.57 -4.12 -20.18
C ASN A 94 -16.06 -5.57 -20.26
N ALA A 95 -16.16 -6.27 -19.12
CA ALA A 95 -16.71 -7.63 -19.09
C ALA A 95 -18.17 -7.66 -19.56
N ALA A 96 -18.96 -6.64 -19.21
CA ALA A 96 -20.32 -6.49 -19.67
C ALA A 96 -20.41 -6.31 -21.18
N ARG A 97 -19.57 -5.47 -21.76
CA ARG A 97 -19.48 -5.28 -23.23
C ARG A 97 -19.10 -6.57 -23.95
N GLU A 98 -18.09 -7.28 -23.44
CA GLU A 98 -17.60 -8.54 -24.05
C GLU A 98 -18.64 -9.66 -23.97
N ARG A 99 -19.44 -9.73 -22.91
CA ARG A 99 -20.39 -10.81 -22.64
C ARG A 99 -21.83 -10.45 -22.97
N GLY A 100 -22.13 -9.18 -23.27
CA GLY A 100 -23.49 -8.70 -23.53
C GLY A 100 -24.40 -8.70 -22.31
N VAL A 101 -23.84 -8.55 -21.10
CA VAL A 101 -24.59 -8.52 -19.83
C VAL A 101 -24.51 -7.12 -19.19
N HIS A 102 -25.47 -6.79 -18.32
CA HIS A 102 -25.42 -5.51 -17.60
C HIS A 102 -24.30 -5.52 -16.55
N PRO A 103 -23.44 -4.45 -16.44
CA PRO A 103 -22.32 -4.42 -15.50
C PRO A 103 -22.74 -4.59 -14.05
N GLY A 104 -23.90 -4.05 -13.65
CA GLY A 104 -24.45 -4.23 -12.30
C GLY A 104 -24.74 -5.68 -11.97
N GLN A 105 -25.44 -6.41 -12.84
CA GLN A 105 -25.71 -7.82 -12.61
C GLN A 105 -24.41 -8.64 -12.53
N TRP A 106 -23.51 -8.42 -13.47
CA TRP A 106 -22.22 -9.11 -13.47
C TRP A 106 -21.42 -8.86 -12.17
N THR A 107 -21.45 -7.62 -11.67
CA THR A 107 -20.79 -7.24 -10.42
C THR A 107 -21.42 -7.93 -9.21
N LEU A 108 -22.76 -7.94 -9.11
CA LEU A 108 -23.47 -8.58 -8.01
C LEU A 108 -23.28 -10.09 -8.00
N ASP A 109 -23.26 -10.73 -9.16
CA ASP A 109 -22.97 -12.18 -9.29
C ASP A 109 -21.55 -12.50 -8.79
N ASN A 110 -20.55 -11.66 -9.12
CA ASN A 110 -19.20 -11.82 -8.62
C ASN A 110 -19.11 -11.59 -7.11
N ILE A 111 -19.81 -10.59 -6.56
CA ILE A 111 -19.89 -10.36 -5.11
C ILE A 111 -20.43 -11.60 -4.42
N ALA A 112 -21.52 -12.19 -4.90
CA ALA A 112 -22.12 -13.38 -4.33
C ALA A 112 -21.14 -14.58 -4.32
N ALA A 113 -20.43 -14.79 -5.44
CA ALA A 113 -19.44 -15.86 -5.54
C ALA A 113 -18.24 -15.65 -4.61
N MET A 114 -17.70 -14.41 -4.55
CA MET A 114 -16.57 -14.09 -3.68
C MET A 114 -16.96 -14.16 -2.20
N ARG A 115 -18.14 -13.66 -1.82
CA ARG A 115 -18.70 -13.78 -0.46
C ARG A 115 -18.77 -15.24 -0.02
N GLY A 116 -19.35 -16.12 -0.84
CA GLY A 116 -19.40 -17.55 -0.55
C GLY A 116 -18.01 -18.15 -0.33
N THR A 117 -17.02 -17.75 -1.10
CA THR A 117 -15.63 -18.21 -0.92
C THR A 117 -15.04 -17.74 0.41
N LEU A 118 -15.23 -16.46 0.79
CA LEU A 118 -14.73 -15.92 2.07
C LEU A 118 -15.43 -16.56 3.27
N GLN A 119 -16.74 -16.82 3.16
CA GLN A 119 -17.49 -17.52 4.20
C GLN A 119 -16.98 -18.95 4.39
N ARG A 120 -16.71 -19.69 3.31
CA ARG A 120 -16.11 -21.03 3.38
C ARG A 120 -14.72 -21.05 4.00
N LEU A 121 -13.94 -19.97 3.90
CA LEU A 121 -12.65 -19.81 4.58
C LEU A 121 -12.78 -19.58 6.10
N GLY A 122 -13.99 -19.36 6.59
CA GLY A 122 -14.28 -19.19 8.01
C GLY A 122 -13.65 -17.94 8.62
N PHE A 123 -13.51 -16.84 7.88
CA PHE A 123 -13.02 -15.58 8.42
C PHE A 123 -14.01 -14.96 9.42
N SER A 124 -13.48 -14.31 10.45
CA SER A 124 -14.25 -13.65 11.50
C SER A 124 -14.73 -12.25 11.08
N LEU A 125 -15.30 -12.18 9.88
CA LEU A 125 -15.84 -10.95 9.31
C LEU A 125 -17.24 -10.66 9.81
N ASP A 126 -17.53 -9.39 10.07
CA ASP A 126 -18.85 -8.90 10.41
C ASP A 126 -19.66 -8.64 9.13
N TRP A 127 -20.40 -9.65 8.68
CA TRP A 127 -21.24 -9.60 7.47
C TRP A 127 -22.47 -8.68 7.62
N GLU A 128 -22.87 -8.33 8.83
CA GLU A 128 -23.96 -7.36 9.04
C GLU A 128 -23.56 -5.94 8.65
N ARG A 129 -22.25 -5.69 8.52
CA ARG A 129 -21.69 -4.42 8.07
C ARG A 129 -21.22 -4.41 6.62
N GLU A 130 -21.67 -5.41 5.84
CA GLU A 130 -21.31 -5.50 4.43
C GLU A 130 -21.77 -4.28 3.63
N ILE A 131 -20.90 -3.71 2.84
CA ILE A 131 -21.19 -2.62 1.90
C ILE A 131 -20.70 -2.96 0.49
N ALA A 132 -21.33 -2.38 -0.54
CA ALA A 132 -20.84 -2.40 -1.90
C ALA A 132 -20.93 -0.99 -2.48
N THR A 133 -19.82 -0.49 -3.01
CA THR A 133 -19.73 0.91 -3.46
C THR A 133 -20.67 1.23 -4.62
N CYS A 134 -21.09 0.21 -5.40
CA CYS A 134 -22.04 0.37 -6.51
C CYS A 134 -23.51 0.44 -6.10
N LEU A 135 -23.83 0.25 -4.82
CA LEU A 135 -25.22 0.32 -4.36
C LEU A 135 -25.62 1.76 -4.00
N PRO A 136 -26.86 2.18 -4.32
CA PRO A 136 -27.36 3.51 -4.00
C PRO A 136 -27.26 3.90 -2.53
N GLU A 137 -27.34 2.91 -1.63
CA GLU A 137 -27.21 3.06 -0.17
C GLU A 137 -25.78 3.43 0.26
N TYR A 138 -24.78 3.20 -0.60
CA TYR A 138 -23.43 3.66 -0.40
C TYR A 138 -23.15 4.94 -1.18
N TYR A 139 -23.32 4.91 -2.51
CA TYR A 139 -22.89 6.04 -3.31
C TYR A 139 -23.76 7.29 -3.16
N GLY A 140 -24.99 7.17 -2.68
CA GLY A 140 -25.81 8.34 -2.32
C GLY A 140 -25.15 9.16 -1.20
N HIS A 141 -24.52 8.50 -0.24
CA HIS A 141 -23.76 9.17 0.80
C HIS A 141 -22.45 9.77 0.29
N GLN A 142 -21.79 9.13 -0.67
CA GLN A 142 -20.64 9.70 -1.37
C GLN A 142 -21.00 10.98 -2.14
N GLN A 143 -22.14 10.99 -2.81
CA GLN A 143 -22.67 12.19 -3.46
C GLN A 143 -22.91 13.32 -2.44
N LYS A 144 -23.43 12.98 -1.26
CA LYS A 144 -23.61 13.94 -0.17
C LYS A 144 -22.28 14.51 0.34
N LEU A 145 -21.26 13.65 0.56
CA LEU A 145 -19.90 14.08 0.94
C LEU A 145 -19.31 15.05 -0.09
N PHE A 146 -19.45 14.74 -1.37
CA PHE A 146 -18.99 15.63 -2.44
C PHE A 146 -19.68 17.00 -2.38
N LEU A 147 -21.01 17.05 -2.19
CA LEU A 147 -21.74 18.30 -2.06
C LEU A 147 -21.33 19.09 -0.82
N ASP A 148 -21.04 18.43 0.29
CA ASP A 148 -20.56 19.10 1.52
C ASP A 148 -19.15 19.67 1.33
N MET A 149 -18.25 18.93 0.68
CA MET A 149 -16.93 19.43 0.28
C MET A 149 -17.05 20.60 -0.69
N TRP A 150 -17.99 20.55 -1.65
CA TRP A 150 -18.20 21.67 -2.57
C TRP A 150 -18.69 22.93 -1.85
N ARG A 151 -19.63 22.81 -0.91
CA ARG A 151 -20.08 23.93 -0.06
C ARG A 151 -18.97 24.55 0.77
N LYS A 152 -17.95 23.74 1.13
CA LYS A 152 -16.75 24.19 1.84
C LYS A 152 -15.68 24.79 0.92
N GLY A 153 -15.89 24.73 -0.40
CA GLY A 153 -14.91 25.25 -1.37
C GLY A 153 -13.75 24.31 -1.69
N LEU A 154 -13.83 23.04 -1.24
CA LEU A 154 -12.81 22.00 -1.51
C LEU A 154 -12.97 21.35 -2.89
N VAL A 155 -13.98 21.74 -3.65
CA VAL A 155 -14.27 21.23 -5.00
C VAL A 155 -14.26 22.39 -5.98
N GLU A 156 -13.65 22.16 -7.14
CA GLU A 156 -13.59 23.14 -8.23
C GLU A 156 -13.89 22.45 -9.57
N ARG A 157 -14.59 23.16 -10.46
CA ARG A 157 -14.75 22.77 -11.85
C ARG A 157 -13.98 23.74 -12.73
N ARG A 158 -13.02 23.23 -13.49
CA ARG A 158 -12.20 24.03 -14.39
C ARG A 158 -11.81 23.25 -15.66
N GLU A 159 -11.50 24.00 -16.72
CA GLU A 159 -10.88 23.42 -17.90
C GLU A 159 -9.40 23.13 -17.62
N SER A 160 -8.97 21.92 -17.93
CA SER A 160 -7.58 21.51 -17.73
C SER A 160 -7.13 20.57 -18.82
N ALA A 161 -5.84 20.53 -19.08
CA ALA A 161 -5.21 19.47 -19.86
C ALA A 161 -5.21 18.19 -19.04
N VAL A 162 -5.84 17.14 -19.55
CA VAL A 162 -6.01 15.86 -18.88
C VAL A 162 -5.34 14.74 -19.64
N ASN A 163 -5.00 13.68 -18.93
CA ASN A 163 -4.51 12.44 -19.55
C ASN A 163 -5.70 11.65 -20.09
N TRP A 164 -5.82 11.59 -21.38
CA TRP A 164 -6.88 10.84 -22.06
C TRP A 164 -6.36 9.49 -22.52
N ASP A 165 -7.01 8.42 -22.12
CA ASP A 165 -6.75 7.09 -22.62
C ASP A 165 -7.64 6.85 -23.87
N PRO A 166 -7.07 6.70 -25.08
CA PRO A 166 -7.87 6.53 -26.30
C PRO A 166 -8.48 5.14 -26.45
N VAL A 167 -8.01 4.15 -25.71
CA VAL A 167 -8.55 2.78 -25.70
C VAL A 167 -9.71 2.68 -24.72
N ASP A 168 -9.50 3.12 -23.49
CA ASP A 168 -10.52 3.13 -22.44
C ASP A 168 -11.54 4.28 -22.64
N ASN A 169 -11.24 5.24 -23.52
CA ASN A 169 -12.03 6.45 -23.79
C ASN A 169 -12.42 7.22 -22.52
N THR A 170 -11.47 7.44 -21.64
CA THR A 170 -11.68 8.13 -20.36
C THR A 170 -10.44 8.89 -19.93
N VAL A 171 -10.65 9.85 -19.03
CA VAL A 171 -9.56 10.56 -18.34
C VAL A 171 -8.93 9.66 -17.29
N LEU A 172 -7.61 9.74 -17.18
CA LEU A 172 -6.83 9.10 -16.11
C LEU A 172 -6.22 10.17 -15.19
N ALA A 173 -6.20 9.89 -13.88
CA ALA A 173 -5.42 10.67 -12.94
C ALA A 173 -3.91 10.53 -13.25
N ASN A 174 -3.08 11.47 -12.78
CA ASN A 174 -1.63 11.43 -13.04
C ASN A 174 -0.99 10.13 -12.53
N GLU A 175 -1.47 9.65 -11.39
CA GLU A 175 -1.04 8.43 -10.71
C GLU A 175 -1.39 7.15 -11.48
N GLN A 176 -2.31 7.25 -12.42
CA GLN A 176 -2.77 6.15 -13.30
C GLN A 176 -2.01 6.10 -14.64
N VAL A 177 -1.03 6.97 -14.82
CA VAL A 177 -0.18 7.00 -16.02
C VAL A 177 1.22 6.53 -15.65
N VAL A 178 1.65 5.42 -16.26
CA VAL A 178 2.96 4.82 -16.07
C VAL A 178 3.72 4.85 -17.39
N ASP A 179 4.91 5.44 -17.42
CA ASP A 179 5.73 5.59 -18.63
C ASP A 179 4.97 6.19 -19.83
N GLY A 180 4.10 7.19 -19.57
CA GLY A 180 3.29 7.83 -20.60
C GLY A 180 2.15 6.97 -21.15
N ARG A 181 1.85 5.85 -20.50
CA ARG A 181 0.80 4.91 -20.87
C ARG A 181 -0.24 4.74 -19.78
N GLY A 182 -1.45 4.47 -20.18
CA GLY A 182 -2.49 4.08 -19.24
C GLY A 182 -2.11 2.80 -18.49
N TRP A 183 -2.15 2.83 -17.19
CA TRP A 183 -1.73 1.73 -16.30
C TRP A 183 -2.45 0.40 -16.55
N ARG A 184 -3.64 0.46 -17.14
CA ARG A 184 -4.49 -0.68 -17.46
C ARG A 184 -4.45 -1.04 -18.94
N SER A 185 -4.75 -0.07 -19.83
CA SER A 185 -4.85 -0.28 -21.27
C SER A 185 -3.47 -0.51 -21.92
N GLY A 186 -2.40 0.05 -21.31
CA GLY A 186 -1.09 0.13 -21.95
C GLY A 186 -1.02 1.09 -23.14
N ALA A 187 -2.12 1.77 -23.48
CA ALA A 187 -2.17 2.73 -24.56
C ALA A 187 -1.37 3.99 -24.25
N LEU A 188 -0.76 4.59 -25.26
CA LEU A 188 -0.17 5.93 -25.13
C LEU A 188 -1.26 6.94 -24.82
N ILE A 189 -1.01 7.75 -23.79
CA ILE A 189 -1.95 8.77 -23.34
C ILE A 189 -1.89 9.98 -24.25
N GLU A 190 -3.08 10.51 -24.59
CA GLU A 190 -3.24 11.77 -25.28
C GLU A 190 -3.52 12.90 -24.29
N LYS A 191 -3.05 14.12 -24.59
CA LYS A 191 -3.46 15.31 -23.82
C LYS A 191 -4.71 15.92 -24.48
N LYS A 192 -5.79 16.04 -23.69
CA LYS A 192 -7.02 16.72 -24.11
C LYS A 192 -7.37 17.83 -23.14
N ARG A 193 -7.92 18.93 -23.63
CA ARG A 193 -8.50 19.98 -22.77
C ARG A 193 -9.97 19.68 -22.53
N LEU A 194 -10.33 19.41 -21.30
CA LEU A 194 -11.69 19.07 -20.89
C LEU A 194 -12.03 19.84 -19.60
N SER A 195 -13.31 20.21 -19.46
CA SER A 195 -13.82 20.66 -18.18
C SER A 195 -13.99 19.50 -17.24
N GLN A 196 -13.35 19.57 -16.09
CA GLN A 196 -13.26 18.49 -15.10
C GLN A 196 -13.57 18.99 -13.70
N TRP A 197 -14.05 18.11 -12.85
CA TRP A 197 -14.17 18.33 -11.43
C TRP A 197 -12.87 17.94 -10.73
N PHE A 198 -12.42 18.77 -9.82
CA PHE A 198 -11.22 18.58 -9.02
C PHE A 198 -11.52 18.66 -7.55
N LEU A 199 -10.92 17.76 -6.76
CA LEU A 199 -10.79 17.90 -5.32
C LEU A 199 -9.46 18.60 -5.01
N LYS A 200 -9.51 19.66 -4.18
CA LYS A 200 -8.36 20.51 -3.86
C LYS A 200 -7.44 19.84 -2.81
N ILE A 201 -6.88 18.70 -3.13
CA ILE A 201 -5.93 18.00 -2.25
C ILE A 201 -4.69 18.84 -1.98
N THR A 202 -4.35 19.80 -2.85
CA THR A 202 -3.19 20.69 -2.68
C THR A 202 -3.35 21.64 -1.50
N ASP A 203 -4.57 22.00 -1.10
CA ASP A 203 -4.82 22.80 0.09
C ASP A 203 -4.41 22.07 1.38
N PHE A 204 -4.31 20.74 1.31
CA PHE A 204 -3.87 19.86 2.40
C PHE A 204 -2.42 19.37 2.26
N ALA A 205 -1.64 19.88 1.31
CA ALA A 205 -0.28 19.38 1.06
C ALA A 205 0.62 19.48 2.29
N ALA A 206 0.60 20.60 3.02
CA ALA A 206 1.38 20.77 4.25
C ALA A 206 0.88 19.86 5.38
N PRO A 207 -0.42 19.82 5.75
CA PRO A 207 -0.93 18.89 6.77
C PRO A 207 -0.71 17.41 6.41
N LEU A 208 -0.80 17.02 5.13
CA LEU A 208 -0.52 15.66 4.68
C LEU A 208 0.95 15.29 4.85
N LEU A 209 1.87 16.23 4.59
CA LEU A 209 3.29 16.02 4.79
C LEU A 209 3.64 15.91 6.28
N GLU A 210 3.20 16.86 7.09
CA GLU A 210 3.44 16.91 8.54
C GLU A 210 2.81 15.70 9.26
N GLY A 211 1.67 15.23 8.77
CA GLY A 211 1.00 14.05 9.31
C GLY A 211 1.84 12.77 9.22
N LEU A 212 2.77 12.67 8.26
CA LEU A 212 3.64 11.50 8.10
C LEU A 212 4.52 11.23 9.33
N ASP A 213 4.88 12.28 10.08
CA ASP A 213 5.68 12.15 11.29
C ASP A 213 4.93 11.46 12.45
N LYS A 214 3.59 11.45 12.38
CA LYS A 214 2.72 10.79 13.38
C LYS A 214 2.43 9.33 13.03
N LEU A 215 2.77 8.88 11.82
CA LEU A 215 2.50 7.55 11.30
C LEU A 215 3.68 6.59 11.55
N ASP A 216 4.11 6.47 12.79
CA ASP A 216 5.26 5.66 13.22
C ASP A 216 5.05 4.15 12.99
N ARG A 217 3.79 3.68 13.02
CA ARG A 217 3.40 2.29 12.75
C ARG A 217 3.15 2.00 11.26
N TRP A 218 3.54 2.92 10.37
CA TRP A 218 3.52 2.72 8.94
C TRP A 218 4.88 2.30 8.42
N PRO A 219 4.97 1.44 7.37
CA PRO A 219 6.24 1.10 6.74
C PRO A 219 6.98 2.36 6.27
N ALA A 220 8.26 2.49 6.64
CA ALA A 220 9.07 3.64 6.27
C ALA A 220 9.08 3.91 4.75
N ARG A 221 9.05 2.83 3.94
CA ARG A 221 8.99 2.94 2.48
C ARG A 221 7.74 3.66 1.99
N VAL A 222 6.58 3.39 2.59
CA VAL A 222 5.31 4.05 2.21
C VAL A 222 5.37 5.53 2.56
N ARG A 223 5.86 5.88 3.76
CA ARG A 223 6.02 7.28 4.18
C ARG A 223 6.94 8.06 3.24
N VAL A 224 8.08 7.50 2.87
CA VAL A 224 9.00 8.11 1.90
C VAL A 224 8.37 8.26 0.50
N MET A 225 7.57 7.28 0.05
CA MET A 225 6.85 7.39 -1.22
C MET A 225 5.86 8.57 -1.20
N GLN A 226 5.08 8.73 -0.12
CA GLN A 226 4.15 9.84 0.02
C GLN A 226 4.87 11.19 0.15
N GLU A 227 5.91 11.27 0.98
CA GLU A 227 6.75 12.46 1.12
C GLU A 227 7.26 12.97 -0.22
N ARG A 228 7.83 12.07 -1.02
CA ARG A 228 8.34 12.40 -2.36
C ARG A 228 7.24 12.79 -3.33
N TRP A 229 6.07 12.17 -3.23
CA TRP A 229 4.93 12.47 -4.08
C TRP A 229 4.32 13.84 -3.75
N ILE A 230 4.14 14.15 -2.48
CA ILE A 230 3.70 15.47 -2.00
C ILE A 230 4.74 16.53 -2.41
N GLY A 231 6.02 16.24 -2.25
CA GLY A 231 7.14 16.93 -2.85
C GLY A 231 7.19 18.41 -2.50
N ARG A 232 7.47 18.73 -1.23
CA ARG A 232 7.67 20.11 -0.77
C ARG A 232 9.01 20.66 -1.28
N SER A 233 8.96 21.74 -2.01
CA SER A 233 10.13 22.45 -2.53
C SER A 233 10.14 23.90 -2.09
N GLU A 234 11.18 24.29 -1.39
CA GLU A 234 11.42 25.70 -1.03
C GLU A 234 12.30 26.37 -2.07
N GLY A 235 11.89 27.53 -2.51
CA GLY A 235 12.64 28.27 -3.53
C GLY A 235 12.16 29.70 -3.68
N ALA A 236 12.42 30.28 -4.84
CA ALA A 236 11.97 31.61 -5.18
C ALA A 236 11.21 31.62 -6.51
N ARG A 237 10.18 32.43 -6.60
CA ARG A 237 9.67 32.93 -7.88
C ARG A 237 10.43 34.19 -8.25
N VAL A 238 10.95 34.25 -9.47
CA VAL A 238 11.79 35.31 -9.97
C VAL A 238 11.26 35.76 -11.31
N ARG A 239 11.11 37.08 -11.49
CA ARG A 239 10.73 37.69 -12.77
C ARG A 239 11.98 38.07 -13.54
N PHE A 240 12.12 37.51 -14.75
CA PHE A 240 13.20 37.83 -15.69
C PHE A 240 12.63 38.79 -16.73
N ALA A 241 13.14 40.01 -16.75
CA ALA A 241 12.74 41.02 -17.73
C ALA A 241 13.12 40.60 -19.15
N LEU A 242 12.18 40.66 -20.08
CA LEU A 242 12.47 40.48 -21.51
C LEU A 242 13.30 41.65 -22.04
N HIS A 243 14.38 41.33 -22.75
CA HIS A 243 15.22 42.30 -23.41
C HIS A 243 14.73 42.47 -24.85
N ALA A 244 14.52 43.67 -25.29
CA ALA A 244 14.01 44.17 -26.58
C ALA A 244 13.62 43.06 -27.59
N PRO A 245 12.34 42.67 -27.72
CA PRO A 245 11.94 41.67 -28.70
C PRO A 245 12.26 42.17 -30.13
N PRO A 246 12.48 41.27 -31.10
CA PRO A 246 12.71 41.64 -32.50
C PRO A 246 11.58 42.52 -33.03
N GLU A 247 11.87 43.46 -33.93
CA GLU A 247 10.87 44.30 -34.60
C GLU A 247 9.76 43.45 -35.24
N GLY A 248 8.50 43.71 -34.88
CA GLY A 248 7.33 42.98 -35.34
C GLY A 248 6.85 41.86 -34.43
N PHE A 249 7.49 41.60 -33.30
CA PHE A 249 7.07 40.62 -32.32
C PHE A 249 6.09 41.29 -31.31
N ASP A 250 4.81 40.95 -31.46
CA ASP A 250 3.76 41.43 -30.53
C ASP A 250 3.77 40.61 -29.25
N VAL A 251 4.60 41.03 -28.27
CA VAL A 251 4.68 40.38 -26.97
C VAL A 251 4.09 41.31 -25.91
N ASP A 252 2.87 41.07 -25.48
CA ASP A 252 2.24 41.74 -24.32
C ASP A 252 2.86 41.35 -22.97
N LEU A 253 3.97 40.61 -22.96
CA LEU A 253 4.67 40.17 -21.78
C LEU A 253 5.98 40.95 -21.64
N ASP A 254 6.17 41.58 -20.53
CA ASP A 254 7.41 42.30 -20.18
C ASP A 254 8.43 41.43 -19.45
N SER A 255 8.03 40.26 -19.00
CA SER A 255 8.86 39.36 -18.19
C SER A 255 8.41 37.88 -18.29
N VAL A 256 9.35 36.99 -17.96
CA VAL A 256 9.12 35.55 -17.75
C VAL A 256 9.28 35.28 -16.27
N GLU A 257 8.25 34.72 -15.63
CA GLU A 257 8.31 34.28 -14.24
C GLU A 257 8.84 32.86 -14.16
N VAL A 258 9.90 32.65 -13.37
CA VAL A 258 10.56 31.35 -13.15
C VAL A 258 10.46 30.94 -11.69
N PHE A 259 10.14 29.68 -11.41
CA PHE A 259 10.34 29.09 -10.10
C PHE A 259 11.67 28.34 -10.05
N THR A 260 12.45 28.57 -8.99
CA THR A 260 13.73 27.90 -8.79
C THR A 260 13.95 27.52 -7.33
N THR A 261 14.48 26.32 -7.10
CA THR A 261 14.98 25.86 -5.80
C THR A 261 16.43 26.26 -5.55
N ARG A 262 17.09 26.84 -6.58
CA ARG A 262 18.53 27.22 -6.57
C ARG A 262 18.75 28.68 -6.94
N PRO A 263 18.11 29.64 -6.24
CA PRO A 263 18.35 31.08 -6.52
C PRO A 263 19.80 31.52 -6.28
N ASP A 264 20.55 30.75 -5.49
CA ASP A 264 22.00 30.92 -5.27
C ASP A 264 22.83 30.75 -6.53
N THR A 265 22.32 30.10 -7.58
CA THR A 265 23.06 29.84 -8.82
C THR A 265 22.71 30.78 -9.98
N LEU A 266 21.94 31.84 -9.75
CA LEU A 266 21.51 32.80 -10.78
C LEU A 266 22.65 33.42 -11.56
N PHE A 267 23.82 33.63 -10.95
CA PHE A 267 25.01 34.11 -11.67
C PHE A 267 25.58 33.13 -12.70
N GLY A 268 25.21 31.84 -12.58
CA GLY A 268 25.61 30.78 -13.51
C GLY A 268 24.58 30.48 -14.58
N MET A 269 23.50 31.28 -14.68
CA MET A 269 22.47 31.01 -15.68
C MET A 269 22.99 31.18 -17.10
N SER A 270 22.66 30.26 -17.98
CA SER A 270 23.08 30.23 -19.38
C SER A 270 21.92 30.37 -20.35
N PHE A 271 20.73 30.06 -19.91
CA PHE A 271 19.48 30.13 -20.69
C PHE A 271 18.28 30.17 -19.75
N VAL A 272 17.14 30.55 -20.30
CA VAL A 272 15.82 30.26 -19.73
C VAL A 272 15.09 29.28 -20.66
N ALA A 273 14.50 28.21 -20.12
CA ALA A 273 13.71 27.28 -20.88
C ALA A 273 12.25 27.38 -20.47
N ILE A 274 11.34 27.40 -21.44
CA ILE A 274 9.89 27.39 -21.25
C ILE A 274 9.29 26.11 -21.79
N ALA A 275 8.18 25.68 -21.19
CA ALA A 275 7.40 24.52 -21.64
C ALA A 275 6.80 24.75 -23.04
N ALA A 276 6.59 23.70 -23.80
CA ALA A 276 5.94 23.79 -25.11
C ALA A 276 4.49 24.37 -25.03
N ASP A 277 3.83 24.16 -23.89
CA ASP A 277 2.47 24.66 -23.62
C ASP A 277 2.47 26.06 -22.98
N HIS A 278 3.64 26.67 -22.76
CA HIS A 278 3.72 27.99 -22.17
C HIS A 278 3.09 29.05 -23.10
N PRO A 279 2.33 30.05 -22.58
CA PRO A 279 1.70 31.08 -23.43
C PRO A 279 2.68 31.81 -24.37
N LEU A 280 3.91 32.02 -23.90
CA LEU A 280 4.97 32.62 -24.73
C LEU A 280 5.39 31.69 -25.88
N ALA A 281 5.46 30.35 -25.66
CA ALA A 281 5.76 29.39 -26.72
C ALA A 281 4.69 29.38 -27.80
N ALA A 282 3.42 29.48 -27.43
CA ALA A 282 2.31 29.59 -28.38
C ALA A 282 2.36 30.87 -29.22
N LYS A 283 2.83 31.99 -28.64
CA LYS A 283 3.03 33.23 -29.39
C LYS A 283 4.20 33.12 -30.37
N VAL A 284 5.33 32.56 -29.92
CA VAL A 284 6.52 32.36 -30.78
C VAL A 284 6.18 31.40 -31.95
N ALA A 285 5.41 30.34 -31.69
CA ALA A 285 5.03 29.36 -32.70
C ALA A 285 4.14 29.93 -33.84
N LYS A 286 3.47 31.06 -33.65
CA LYS A 286 2.69 31.71 -34.71
C LYS A 286 3.59 32.20 -35.85
N ASP A 287 4.73 32.77 -35.53
CA ASP A 287 5.61 33.44 -36.50
C ASP A 287 6.88 32.62 -36.80
N ASN A 288 7.19 31.62 -36.01
CA ASN A 288 8.36 30.76 -36.18
C ASN A 288 7.93 29.30 -36.49
N GLN A 289 8.20 28.84 -37.72
CA GLN A 289 7.86 27.51 -38.18
C GLN A 289 8.59 26.43 -37.38
N GLY A 290 9.87 26.59 -37.09
CA GLY A 290 10.64 25.59 -36.32
C GLY A 290 10.13 25.45 -34.89
N ALA A 291 9.72 26.56 -34.26
CA ALA A 291 9.10 26.55 -32.93
C ALA A 291 7.72 25.82 -32.97
N ARG A 292 6.94 26.04 -34.03
CA ARG A 292 5.63 25.36 -34.21
C ARG A 292 5.79 23.85 -34.34
N GLU A 293 6.68 23.43 -35.22
CA GLU A 293 6.95 21.99 -35.42
C GLU A 293 7.45 21.31 -34.14
N PHE A 294 8.30 21.99 -33.39
CA PHE A 294 8.81 21.48 -32.12
C PHE A 294 7.75 21.45 -31.03
N VAL A 295 6.89 22.45 -30.93
CA VAL A 295 5.74 22.43 -30.01
C VAL A 295 4.81 21.26 -30.31
N GLU A 296 4.48 21.03 -31.59
CA GLU A 296 3.66 19.88 -32.01
C GLU A 296 4.35 18.53 -31.72
N GLU A 297 5.68 18.46 -31.88
CA GLU A 297 6.45 17.28 -31.48
C GLU A 297 6.37 17.03 -29.97
N CYS A 298 6.58 18.05 -29.14
CA CYS A 298 6.48 17.93 -27.68
C CYS A 298 5.10 17.49 -27.21
N GLN A 299 4.03 17.97 -27.88
CA GLN A 299 2.66 17.57 -27.57
C GLN A 299 2.38 16.09 -27.88
N ARG A 300 3.10 15.53 -28.86
CA ARG A 300 3.02 14.10 -29.22
C ARG A 300 3.88 13.21 -28.33
N LEU A 301 4.98 13.73 -27.78
CA LEU A 301 5.83 13.02 -26.83
C LEU A 301 5.11 12.97 -25.48
N GLY A 302 5.06 11.78 -24.84
CA GLY A 302 4.45 11.61 -23.53
C GLY A 302 5.05 12.58 -22.51
N THR A 303 4.23 13.10 -21.63
CA THR A 303 4.61 14.10 -20.59
C THR A 303 4.90 13.46 -19.24
N SER A 304 5.16 12.15 -19.15
CA SER A 304 5.63 11.54 -17.91
C SER A 304 7.03 12.05 -17.57
N GLU A 305 7.27 12.33 -16.31
CA GLU A 305 8.58 12.82 -15.82
C GLU A 305 9.70 11.84 -16.18
N GLU A 306 9.43 10.53 -16.07
CA GLU A 306 10.39 9.46 -16.42
C GLU A 306 10.70 9.42 -17.92
N ALA A 307 9.69 9.57 -18.78
CA ALA A 307 9.91 9.65 -20.22
C ALA A 307 10.71 10.91 -20.60
N ILE A 308 10.47 12.02 -19.92
CA ILE A 308 11.19 13.27 -20.08
C ILE A 308 12.63 13.15 -19.55
N GLU A 309 12.84 12.47 -18.42
CA GLU A 309 14.18 12.21 -17.87
C GLU A 309 15.01 11.32 -18.81
N ALA A 310 14.39 10.29 -19.37
CA ALA A 310 15.05 9.36 -20.28
C ALA A 310 15.28 9.91 -21.68
N ALA A 311 14.47 10.89 -22.12
CA ALA A 311 14.57 11.47 -23.45
C ALA A 311 15.81 12.37 -23.61
N GLU A 312 16.35 12.42 -24.83
CA GLU A 312 17.37 13.39 -25.20
C GLU A 312 16.84 14.81 -25.00
N LYS A 313 17.63 15.66 -24.32
CA LYS A 313 17.24 17.04 -24.05
C LYS A 313 17.34 17.87 -25.32
N ARG A 314 16.20 18.40 -25.78
CA ARG A 314 16.06 19.14 -27.04
C ARG A 314 15.31 20.45 -26.82
N GLY A 315 15.62 21.45 -27.64
CA GLY A 315 14.92 22.72 -27.59
C GLY A 315 15.10 23.51 -28.90
N VAL A 316 14.28 24.57 -29.02
CA VAL A 316 14.35 25.56 -30.10
C VAL A 316 14.53 26.93 -29.48
N ASP A 317 15.54 27.69 -29.97
CA ASP A 317 15.76 29.08 -29.59
C ASP A 317 14.58 29.93 -30.10
N THR A 318 13.97 30.67 -29.20
CA THR A 318 12.85 31.58 -29.54
C THR A 318 13.28 32.88 -30.23
N GLY A 319 14.58 33.21 -30.21
CA GLY A 319 15.12 34.51 -30.57
C GLY A 319 14.92 35.57 -29.48
N LEU A 320 14.18 35.29 -28.43
CA LEU A 320 14.00 36.19 -27.28
C LEU A 320 15.14 36.04 -26.28
N ARG A 321 15.40 37.10 -25.53
CA ARG A 321 16.40 37.13 -24.47
C ARG A 321 15.80 37.70 -23.18
N VAL A 322 16.33 37.29 -22.05
CA VAL A 322 15.99 37.83 -20.73
C VAL A 322 17.28 38.33 -20.03
N SER A 323 17.15 39.35 -19.20
CA SER A 323 18.22 39.86 -18.36
C SER A 323 18.44 39.02 -17.12
N ASN A 324 19.71 38.82 -16.73
CA ASN A 324 20.02 38.18 -15.45
C ASN A 324 19.62 39.13 -14.30
N PRO A 325 18.81 38.65 -13.32
CA PRO A 325 18.33 39.48 -12.21
C PRO A 325 19.45 40.12 -11.37
N PHE A 326 20.59 39.45 -11.23
CA PHE A 326 21.72 39.93 -10.45
C PHE A 326 22.81 40.61 -11.28
N ALA A 327 22.74 40.50 -12.60
CA ALA A 327 23.62 41.13 -13.55
C ALA A 327 22.81 41.65 -14.76
N PRO A 328 22.08 42.77 -14.64
CA PRO A 328 21.09 43.21 -15.64
C PRO A 328 21.65 43.46 -17.04
N ASP A 329 22.94 43.75 -17.14
CA ASP A 329 23.66 43.92 -18.41
C ASP A 329 23.94 42.57 -19.12
N GLU A 330 23.86 41.46 -18.43
CA GLU A 330 24.02 40.11 -19.00
C GLU A 330 22.66 39.58 -19.44
N THR A 331 22.55 39.15 -20.69
CA THR A 331 21.32 38.56 -21.24
C THR A 331 21.54 37.12 -21.67
N VAL A 332 20.54 36.27 -21.48
CA VAL A 332 20.57 34.87 -21.92
C VAL A 332 19.37 34.55 -22.83
N PRO A 333 19.51 33.58 -23.74
CA PRO A 333 18.42 33.18 -24.65
C PRO A 333 17.28 32.49 -23.93
N VAL A 334 16.07 32.63 -24.48
CA VAL A 334 14.88 31.88 -24.10
C VAL A 334 14.66 30.74 -25.08
N TRP A 335 14.56 29.54 -24.56
CA TRP A 335 14.34 28.30 -25.35
C TRP A 335 12.98 27.68 -25.08
N ILE A 336 12.32 27.15 -26.09
CA ILE A 336 11.25 26.16 -25.89
C ILE A 336 11.94 24.81 -25.74
N ALA A 337 11.70 24.08 -24.63
CA ALA A 337 12.45 22.86 -24.35
C ALA A 337 11.49 21.69 -23.98
N ASN A 338 11.84 20.47 -24.41
CA ASN A 338 11.03 19.27 -24.20
C ASN A 338 11.08 18.71 -22.76
N PHE A 339 11.93 19.28 -21.91
CA PHE A 339 12.13 18.83 -20.52
C PHE A 339 11.54 19.80 -19.47
N VAL A 340 10.83 20.84 -19.91
CA VAL A 340 10.11 21.77 -19.02
C VAL A 340 8.63 21.48 -19.10
N LEU A 341 7.99 21.30 -17.93
CA LEU A 341 6.56 21.03 -17.81
C LEU A 341 5.82 22.29 -17.38
N MET A 342 4.71 22.60 -18.04
CA MET A 342 3.83 23.72 -17.68
C MET A 342 3.24 23.56 -16.28
N ASP A 343 3.03 22.33 -15.88
CA ASP A 343 2.37 21.97 -14.63
C ASP A 343 3.33 22.04 -13.41
N TYR A 344 4.62 22.30 -13.57
CA TYR A 344 5.56 22.46 -12.45
C TYR A 344 6.05 23.91 -12.36
N GLY A 345 5.74 24.56 -11.26
CA GLY A 345 6.15 25.96 -11.02
C GLY A 345 5.36 26.94 -11.88
N THR A 346 6.05 27.57 -12.82
CA THR A 346 5.52 28.59 -13.75
C THR A 346 5.52 28.13 -15.21
N GLY A 347 5.92 26.88 -15.46
CA GLY A 347 6.19 26.40 -16.83
C GLY A 347 7.46 26.99 -17.44
N ALA A 348 8.33 27.60 -16.62
CA ALA A 348 9.62 28.17 -17.02
C ALA A 348 10.68 27.85 -15.97
N VAL A 349 11.89 27.57 -16.41
CA VAL A 349 13.07 27.33 -15.56
C VAL A 349 14.26 28.13 -16.12
N PHE A 350 15.19 28.54 -15.26
CA PHE A 350 16.50 28.97 -15.76
C PHE A 350 17.49 27.82 -15.69
N GLY A 351 18.35 27.70 -16.67
CA GLY A 351 19.39 26.69 -16.75
C GLY A 351 20.71 27.16 -16.14
N CYS A 352 21.21 26.38 -15.14
CA CYS A 352 22.54 26.57 -14.58
C CYS A 352 23.39 25.32 -14.81
N PRO A 353 24.16 25.23 -15.91
CA PRO A 353 24.93 24.05 -16.29
C PRO A 353 25.97 23.61 -15.26
N CYS A 354 26.45 24.51 -14.41
CA CYS A 354 27.35 24.13 -13.33
C CYS A 354 26.67 23.25 -12.27
N GLY A 355 25.42 23.54 -11.94
CA GLY A 355 24.73 22.95 -10.80
C GLY A 355 23.67 21.90 -11.13
N ASP A 356 23.34 21.68 -12.40
CA ASP A 356 22.32 20.71 -12.84
C ASP A 356 22.82 19.94 -14.08
N GLN A 357 22.75 18.60 -14.02
CA GLN A 357 23.27 17.76 -15.10
C GLN A 357 22.46 17.90 -16.40
N ARG A 358 21.16 18.05 -16.31
CA ARG A 358 20.26 18.26 -17.45
C ARG A 358 20.59 19.56 -18.17
N ASP A 359 20.82 20.61 -17.40
CA ASP A 359 21.21 21.91 -17.94
C ASP A 359 22.61 21.90 -18.57
N LEU A 360 23.53 21.09 -17.96
CA LEU A 360 24.89 20.90 -18.51
C LEU A 360 24.85 20.17 -19.85
N ASP A 361 24.03 19.10 -19.96
CA ASP A 361 23.92 18.34 -21.21
C ASP A 361 23.27 19.19 -22.30
N PHE A 362 22.28 19.99 -21.96
CA PHE A 362 21.62 20.92 -22.88
C PHE A 362 22.59 22.03 -23.33
N ALA A 363 23.29 22.65 -22.39
CA ALA A 363 24.24 23.73 -22.71
C ALA A 363 25.35 23.24 -23.64
N ARG A 364 25.86 22.04 -23.45
CA ARG A 364 26.87 21.43 -24.34
C ARG A 364 26.36 21.14 -25.72
N LYS A 365 25.12 20.62 -25.80
CA LYS A 365 24.50 20.33 -27.09
C LYS A 365 24.32 21.57 -27.96
N TYR A 366 24.00 22.70 -27.34
CA TYR A 366 23.70 23.94 -28.04
C TYR A 366 24.81 25.00 -27.91
N ASP A 367 25.96 24.58 -27.43
CA ASP A 367 27.16 25.45 -27.28
C ASP A 367 26.89 26.72 -26.45
N LEU A 368 26.11 26.56 -25.36
CA LEU A 368 25.79 27.63 -24.45
C LEU A 368 26.92 27.81 -23.39
N PRO A 369 27.12 29.05 -22.85
CA PRO A 369 28.15 29.32 -21.85
C PRO A 369 27.99 28.45 -20.59
N ILE A 370 29.07 27.91 -20.04
CA ILE A 370 29.11 27.15 -18.79
C ILE A 370 29.98 27.92 -17.78
N ARG A 371 29.34 28.62 -16.86
CA ARG A 371 30.02 29.40 -15.82
C ARG A 371 30.09 28.58 -14.52
N PRO A 372 31.29 28.32 -13.95
CA PRO A 372 31.41 27.67 -12.67
C PRO A 372 31.00 28.62 -11.55
N VAL A 373 29.92 28.29 -10.83
CA VAL A 373 29.37 29.09 -9.71
C VAL A 373 29.32 28.30 -8.40
N ILE A 374 29.67 27.01 -8.44
CA ILE A 374 29.79 26.14 -7.27
C ILE A 374 31.18 25.50 -7.31
N LEU A 375 31.97 25.73 -6.27
CA LEU A 375 33.26 25.09 -6.07
C LEU A 375 33.10 23.89 -5.13
N PRO A 376 33.33 22.65 -5.58
CA PRO A 376 33.30 21.48 -4.73
C PRO A 376 34.31 21.59 -3.58
N THR A 377 33.95 21.00 -2.42
CA THR A 377 34.86 20.97 -1.27
C THR A 377 36.20 20.32 -1.61
N GLY A 378 37.31 21.00 -1.30
CA GLY A 378 38.65 20.49 -1.51
C GLY A 378 39.25 20.79 -2.90
N GLN A 379 38.59 21.58 -3.76
CA GLN A 379 39.13 22.06 -5.02
C GLN A 379 39.59 23.54 -4.90
N GLU A 380 40.53 23.91 -5.77
CA GLU A 380 41.02 25.29 -5.83
C GLU A 380 40.30 26.07 -6.93
N GLU A 381 39.77 27.25 -6.59
CA GLU A 381 39.01 28.09 -7.51
C GLU A 381 39.77 28.43 -8.79
N SER A 382 41.06 28.72 -8.68
CA SER A 382 41.92 29.14 -9.81
C SER A 382 42.07 28.07 -10.90
N SER A 383 41.84 26.79 -10.59
CA SER A 383 42.01 25.67 -11.51
C SER A 383 40.68 24.95 -11.83
N PHE A 384 39.58 25.36 -11.18
CA PHE A 384 38.30 24.68 -11.32
C PHE A 384 37.59 24.98 -12.64
N THR A 385 37.23 23.93 -13.35
CA THR A 385 36.35 23.98 -14.53
C THR A 385 35.29 22.89 -14.42
N VAL A 386 34.09 23.16 -14.94
CA VAL A 386 32.98 22.20 -14.92
C VAL A 386 33.29 21.00 -15.84
N GLY A 387 33.50 19.83 -15.25
CA GLY A 387 33.78 18.58 -15.93
C GLY A 387 32.56 18.00 -16.66
N LYS A 388 32.61 16.69 -16.98
CA LYS A 388 31.46 15.99 -17.63
C LYS A 388 30.23 15.91 -16.74
N THR A 389 30.37 16.04 -15.43
CA THR A 389 29.31 15.94 -14.43
C THR A 389 29.12 17.28 -13.76
N ALA A 390 27.87 17.70 -13.59
CA ALA A 390 27.50 18.90 -12.87
C ALA A 390 27.81 18.77 -11.36
N VAL A 391 28.02 19.88 -10.68
CA VAL A 391 28.30 19.97 -9.24
C VAL A 391 26.97 20.02 -8.49
N THR A 392 26.45 18.86 -8.12
CA THR A 392 25.16 18.75 -7.40
C THR A 392 25.31 18.63 -5.87
N GLY A 393 26.56 18.47 -5.38
CA GLY A 393 26.89 18.28 -3.96
C GLY A 393 27.16 19.57 -3.20
N GLU A 394 27.70 19.42 -1.98
CA GLU A 394 28.13 20.53 -1.14
C GLU A 394 29.32 21.30 -1.77
N GLY A 395 29.39 22.59 -1.50
CA GLY A 395 30.45 23.44 -1.99
C GLY A 395 30.27 24.89 -1.56
N SER A 396 31.21 25.75 -1.95
CA SER A 396 31.14 27.20 -1.78
C SER A 396 30.77 27.87 -3.09
N LEU A 397 30.07 28.98 -3.03
CA LEU A 397 29.72 29.78 -4.20
C LEU A 397 30.94 30.60 -4.66
N ILE A 398 31.15 30.61 -5.95
CA ILE A 398 32.22 31.38 -6.63
C ILE A 398 31.64 32.07 -7.86
N ASN A 399 32.32 33.12 -8.39
CA ASN A 399 31.86 33.88 -9.55
C ASN A 399 30.42 34.39 -9.44
N SER A 400 29.95 34.58 -8.22
CA SER A 400 28.55 34.87 -7.84
C SER A 400 28.44 36.19 -7.07
N GLY A 401 29.42 37.07 -7.20
CA GLY A 401 29.44 38.44 -6.67
C GLY A 401 29.17 38.47 -5.16
N PHE A 402 28.06 39.06 -4.73
CA PHE A 402 27.72 39.16 -3.28
C PHE A 402 27.47 37.81 -2.57
N LEU A 403 27.47 36.73 -3.31
CA LEU A 403 27.31 35.37 -2.78
C LEU A 403 28.64 34.62 -2.66
N ASP A 404 29.74 35.16 -3.21
CA ASP A 404 31.03 34.48 -3.22
C ASP A 404 31.49 34.07 -1.80
N GLY A 405 32.03 32.88 -1.69
CA GLY A 405 32.51 32.30 -0.43
C GLY A 405 31.42 31.74 0.51
N LEU A 406 30.15 31.95 0.22
CA LEU A 406 29.07 31.37 1.01
C LEU A 406 28.86 29.89 0.69
N ASN A 407 28.37 29.14 1.67
CA ASN A 407 27.80 27.82 1.40
C ASN A 407 26.43 27.94 0.73
N ILE A 408 25.94 26.84 0.16
CA ILE A 408 24.69 26.79 -0.62
C ILE A 408 23.48 27.28 0.19
N VAL A 409 23.38 26.92 1.47
CA VAL A 409 22.24 27.28 2.32
C VAL A 409 22.20 28.79 2.58
N GLU A 410 23.33 29.36 2.97
CA GLU A 410 23.45 30.81 3.17
C GLU A 410 23.28 31.57 1.87
N GLY A 411 23.82 31.04 0.77
CA GLY A 411 23.67 31.61 -0.57
C GLY A 411 22.21 31.69 -1.01
N LYS A 412 21.43 30.62 -0.83
CA LYS A 412 19.98 30.63 -1.13
C LYS A 412 19.25 31.70 -0.33
N ARG A 413 19.47 31.74 0.99
CA ARG A 413 18.81 32.75 1.84
C ARG A 413 19.13 34.16 1.39
N LYS A 414 20.41 34.49 1.18
CA LYS A 414 20.84 35.85 0.73
C LYS A 414 20.35 36.19 -0.68
N ALA A 415 20.31 35.22 -1.59
CA ALA A 415 19.77 35.40 -2.92
C ALA A 415 18.28 35.76 -2.86
N ILE A 416 17.50 35.07 -2.06
CA ILE A 416 16.06 35.36 -1.86
C ILE A 416 15.88 36.74 -1.24
N GLU A 417 16.58 37.06 -0.15
CA GLU A 417 16.54 38.38 0.48
C GLU A 417 16.84 39.50 -0.51
N ARG A 418 17.82 39.29 -1.39
CA ARG A 418 18.18 40.28 -2.44
C ARG A 418 17.09 40.43 -3.49
N LEU A 419 16.50 39.32 -3.97
CA LEU A 419 15.39 39.32 -4.94
C LEU A 419 14.15 40.02 -4.39
N GLU A 420 13.82 39.80 -3.12
CA GLU A 420 12.73 40.47 -2.43
C GLU A 420 12.99 41.96 -2.26
N GLY A 421 14.21 42.34 -1.85
CA GLY A 421 14.62 43.74 -1.72
C GLY A 421 14.61 44.50 -3.05
N MET A 422 14.78 43.81 -4.18
CA MET A 422 14.68 44.39 -5.53
C MET A 422 13.23 44.39 -6.06
N GLY A 423 12.28 43.73 -5.41
CA GLY A 423 10.87 43.62 -5.84
C GLY A 423 10.68 42.75 -7.09
N ILE A 424 11.66 41.92 -7.45
CA ILE A 424 11.62 41.09 -8.66
C ILE A 424 11.48 39.61 -8.37
N GLY A 425 11.47 39.22 -7.08
CA GLY A 425 11.23 37.87 -6.67
C GLY A 425 10.70 37.74 -5.24
N ARG A 426 10.28 36.56 -4.86
CA ARG A 426 9.79 36.29 -3.50
C ARG A 426 10.04 34.82 -3.14
N SER A 427 10.21 34.55 -1.85
CA SER A 427 10.23 33.19 -1.33
C SER A 427 8.89 32.49 -1.57
N VAL A 428 8.91 31.26 -2.00
CA VAL A 428 7.71 30.45 -2.25
C VAL A 428 7.98 28.99 -1.90
N VAL A 429 7.01 28.38 -1.23
CA VAL A 429 6.92 26.92 -1.12
C VAL A 429 6.10 26.42 -2.29
N ASN A 430 6.66 25.54 -3.08
CA ASN A 430 5.97 24.88 -4.18
C ASN A 430 5.77 23.41 -3.85
N TRP A 431 4.66 22.86 -4.31
CA TRP A 431 4.27 21.45 -4.08
C TRP A 431 4.25 20.71 -5.40
N ARG A 432 4.75 19.47 -5.40
CA ARG A 432 4.64 18.57 -6.55
C ARG A 432 3.24 17.98 -6.67
N LEU A 433 2.58 17.79 -5.50
CA LEU A 433 1.19 17.33 -5.42
C LEU A 433 0.29 18.27 -6.23
N ARG A 434 -0.70 17.71 -6.90
CA ARG A 434 -1.67 18.41 -7.73
C ARG A 434 -3.08 18.06 -7.30
N ASP A 435 -4.03 18.93 -7.63
CA ASP A 435 -5.43 18.67 -7.38
C ASP A 435 -5.89 17.39 -8.08
N TRP A 436 -6.71 16.64 -7.40
CA TRP A 436 -7.19 15.36 -7.86
C TRP A 436 -8.37 15.53 -8.81
N GLY A 437 -8.18 15.25 -10.10
CA GLY A 437 -9.24 15.25 -11.11
C GLY A 437 -10.10 13.99 -10.98
N ILE A 438 -11.35 14.18 -10.64
CA ILE A 438 -12.27 13.09 -10.28
C ILE A 438 -13.29 12.73 -11.36
N SER A 439 -13.37 13.44 -12.47
CA SER A 439 -14.31 13.16 -13.55
C SER A 439 -13.88 12.00 -14.43
N ARG A 440 -14.77 11.04 -14.68
CA ARG A 440 -14.57 9.91 -15.57
C ARG A 440 -15.73 9.75 -16.54
N GLN A 441 -15.43 9.56 -17.83
CA GLN A 441 -16.39 9.42 -18.92
C GLN A 441 -16.80 7.95 -19.06
N ARG A 442 -17.56 7.44 -18.11
CA ARG A 442 -18.02 6.05 -18.04
C ARG A 442 -19.41 5.94 -17.41
N TYR A 443 -20.07 4.81 -17.67
CA TYR A 443 -21.35 4.49 -17.05
C TYR A 443 -21.20 3.88 -15.66
N TRP A 444 -20.36 2.83 -15.49
CA TRP A 444 -20.27 2.09 -14.25
C TRP A 444 -19.36 2.79 -13.25
N GLY A 445 -19.93 3.79 -12.60
CA GLY A 445 -19.32 4.66 -11.60
C GLY A 445 -20.37 5.49 -10.88
N CYS A 446 -20.04 6.05 -9.73
CA CYS A 446 -20.96 6.92 -8.98
C CYS A 446 -21.22 8.22 -9.77
N PRO A 447 -22.47 8.58 -10.10
CA PRO A 447 -22.78 9.82 -10.79
C PRO A 447 -22.43 11.06 -9.98
N ILE A 448 -21.86 12.07 -10.62
CA ILE A 448 -21.59 13.36 -9.98
C ILE A 448 -22.92 14.12 -9.85
N PRO A 449 -23.35 14.52 -8.62
CA PRO A 449 -24.68 15.04 -8.35
C PRO A 449 -24.82 16.53 -8.71
N VAL A 450 -24.64 16.85 -10.00
CA VAL A 450 -24.67 18.23 -10.53
C VAL A 450 -25.58 18.34 -11.75
N VAL A 451 -26.22 19.49 -11.88
CA VAL A 451 -27.02 19.85 -13.04
C VAL A 451 -26.43 21.11 -13.70
N HIS A 452 -26.23 21.07 -15.00
CA HIS A 452 -25.78 22.19 -15.82
C HIS A 452 -26.96 22.94 -16.41
N CYS A 453 -27.15 24.19 -15.99
CA CYS A 453 -28.19 25.11 -16.45
C CYS A 453 -27.54 26.26 -17.22
N GLU A 454 -28.09 26.62 -18.37
CA GLU A 454 -27.59 27.76 -19.16
C GLU A 454 -27.62 29.08 -18.40
N SER A 455 -28.63 29.27 -17.54
CA SER A 455 -28.83 30.51 -16.79
C SER A 455 -28.12 30.49 -15.43
N CYS A 456 -28.06 29.35 -14.74
CA CYS A 456 -27.56 29.24 -13.37
C CYS A 456 -26.14 28.66 -13.29
N GLY A 457 -25.60 28.15 -14.40
CA GLY A 457 -24.31 27.43 -14.40
C GLY A 457 -24.41 26.02 -13.83
N ALA A 458 -23.41 25.60 -13.09
CA ALA A 458 -23.39 24.31 -12.38
C ALA A 458 -24.18 24.44 -11.07
N VAL A 459 -25.21 23.64 -10.92
CA VAL A 459 -26.15 23.66 -9.77
C VAL A 459 -26.10 22.32 -9.06
N PRO A 460 -25.88 22.27 -7.74
CA PRO A 460 -25.91 21.02 -6.98
C PRO A 460 -27.32 20.42 -6.99
N VAL A 461 -27.40 19.09 -7.07
CA VAL A 461 -28.66 18.38 -6.81
C VAL A 461 -29.02 18.58 -5.34
N PRO A 462 -30.29 18.92 -5.00
CA PRO A 462 -30.73 19.02 -3.62
C PRO A 462 -30.53 17.73 -2.83
N ASP A 463 -30.19 17.88 -1.55
CA ASP A 463 -29.83 16.72 -0.69
C ASP A 463 -30.99 15.71 -0.56
N ASP A 464 -32.25 16.19 -0.60
CA ASP A 464 -33.45 15.35 -0.55
C ASP A 464 -33.76 14.61 -1.87
N GLN A 465 -33.02 14.91 -2.94
CA GLN A 465 -33.11 14.23 -4.23
C GLN A 465 -31.94 13.23 -4.46
N LEU A 466 -31.08 13.06 -3.47
CA LEU A 466 -30.04 12.03 -3.50
C LEU A 466 -30.63 10.66 -3.13
N PRO A 467 -30.13 9.58 -3.69
CA PRO A 467 -29.04 9.50 -4.68
C PRO A 467 -29.50 9.80 -6.12
N VAL A 468 -28.64 10.45 -6.90
CA VAL A 468 -28.75 10.43 -8.36
C VAL A 468 -28.38 9.04 -8.84
N LYS A 469 -29.37 8.24 -9.23
CA LYS A 469 -29.20 6.85 -9.63
C LYS A 469 -28.76 6.71 -11.10
N LEU A 470 -27.95 5.69 -11.37
CA LEU A 470 -27.66 5.25 -12.74
C LEU A 470 -28.93 4.72 -13.42
N PRO A 471 -29.11 4.95 -14.73
CA PRO A 471 -30.21 4.34 -15.46
C PRO A 471 -29.91 2.85 -15.75
N ASP A 472 -30.91 1.99 -15.62
CA ASP A 472 -30.75 0.55 -15.91
C ASP A 472 -30.82 0.23 -17.40
N ASP A 473 -31.43 1.11 -18.20
CA ASP A 473 -31.71 0.95 -19.65
C ASP A 473 -30.59 1.51 -20.53
N VAL A 474 -29.32 1.37 -20.10
CA VAL A 474 -28.16 1.84 -20.83
C VAL A 474 -27.75 0.86 -21.95
N THR A 475 -27.23 1.39 -23.07
CA THR A 475 -26.66 0.62 -24.16
C THR A 475 -25.17 0.93 -24.34
N PHE A 476 -24.39 -0.07 -24.76
CA PHE A 476 -22.96 0.02 -25.02
C PHE A 476 -22.62 -0.15 -26.50
N ASP A 477 -23.56 0.17 -27.38
CA ASP A 477 -23.49 0.01 -28.85
C ASP A 477 -22.67 1.09 -29.55
N ARG A 478 -22.30 2.18 -28.79
CA ARG A 478 -21.56 3.33 -29.33
C ARG A 478 -20.31 3.61 -28.50
N PRO A 479 -19.21 4.08 -29.14
CA PRO A 479 -18.04 4.59 -28.42
C PRO A 479 -18.38 5.83 -27.60
N GLY A 480 -17.68 6.03 -26.50
CA GLY A 480 -17.81 7.20 -25.63
C GLY A 480 -18.63 6.92 -24.38
N ASN A 481 -19.05 7.98 -23.69
CA ASN A 481 -19.76 7.89 -22.43
C ASN A 481 -21.24 7.48 -22.64
N PRO A 482 -21.66 6.30 -22.16
CA PRO A 482 -23.06 5.85 -22.34
C PRO A 482 -24.08 6.78 -21.68
N LEU A 483 -23.74 7.46 -20.55
CA LEU A 483 -24.65 8.43 -19.90
C LEU A 483 -24.88 9.67 -20.77
N ASP A 484 -23.85 10.08 -21.51
CA ASP A 484 -23.97 11.20 -22.43
C ASP A 484 -24.86 10.88 -23.65
N HIS A 485 -24.88 9.62 -24.05
CA HIS A 485 -25.73 9.15 -25.14
C HIS A 485 -27.16 8.79 -24.71
N HIS A 486 -27.42 8.71 -23.39
CA HIS A 486 -28.74 8.32 -22.89
C HIS A 486 -29.83 9.31 -23.30
N PRO A 487 -30.96 8.83 -23.85
CA PRO A 487 -31.95 9.72 -24.48
C PRO A 487 -32.73 10.61 -23.52
N SER A 488 -32.94 10.17 -22.26
CA SER A 488 -33.78 10.85 -21.28
C SER A 488 -33.08 11.19 -19.98
N TRP A 489 -32.23 10.30 -19.43
CA TRP A 489 -31.65 10.43 -18.08
C TRP A 489 -30.91 11.74 -17.84
N LYS A 490 -30.22 12.26 -18.85
CA LYS A 490 -29.45 13.51 -18.73
C LYS A 490 -30.33 14.78 -18.77
N HIS A 491 -31.59 14.70 -19.22
CA HIS A 491 -32.47 15.85 -19.34
C HIS A 491 -33.32 16.01 -18.08
N VAL A 492 -33.19 17.15 -17.43
CA VAL A 492 -33.88 17.47 -16.15
C VAL A 492 -34.28 18.92 -16.10
N ALA A 493 -35.14 19.29 -15.15
CA ALA A 493 -35.36 20.66 -14.79
C ALA A 493 -34.25 21.14 -13.85
N CYS A 494 -33.81 22.38 -14.01
CA CYS A 494 -32.87 23.03 -13.10
C CYS A 494 -33.46 23.11 -11.69
N PRO A 495 -32.81 22.61 -10.63
CA PRO A 495 -33.30 22.69 -9.26
C PRO A 495 -33.48 24.12 -8.76
N GLN A 496 -32.72 25.08 -9.32
CA GLN A 496 -32.72 26.46 -8.86
C GLN A 496 -33.78 27.35 -9.59
N CYS A 497 -33.92 27.19 -10.92
CA CYS A 497 -34.82 28.10 -11.70
C CYS A 497 -35.92 27.37 -12.46
N GLY A 498 -35.95 26.03 -12.46
CA GLY A 498 -36.96 25.23 -13.15
C GLY A 498 -36.80 25.12 -14.67
N ALA A 499 -35.87 25.85 -15.27
CA ALA A 499 -35.60 25.77 -16.72
C ALA A 499 -35.06 24.40 -17.14
N ALA A 500 -35.19 24.05 -18.43
CA ALA A 500 -34.59 22.87 -18.99
C ALA A 500 -33.05 22.89 -18.76
N ALA A 501 -32.54 21.80 -18.26
CA ALA A 501 -31.14 21.66 -17.89
C ALA A 501 -30.65 20.25 -18.15
N ARG A 502 -29.36 20.01 -17.89
CA ARG A 502 -28.71 18.73 -18.16
C ARG A 502 -27.96 18.24 -16.93
N ARG A 503 -28.13 16.96 -16.54
CA ARG A 503 -27.29 16.33 -15.54
C ARG A 503 -25.85 16.29 -15.99
N GLU A 504 -24.93 16.33 -15.04
CA GLU A 504 -23.55 15.90 -15.26
C GLU A 504 -23.55 14.42 -15.71
N THR A 505 -22.81 14.12 -16.77
CA THR A 505 -22.72 12.78 -17.34
C THR A 505 -21.42 12.06 -16.99
N ASP A 506 -20.46 12.77 -16.40
CA ASP A 506 -19.28 12.15 -15.82
C ASP A 506 -19.64 11.48 -14.50
N THR A 507 -18.92 10.40 -14.20
CA THR A 507 -18.94 9.70 -12.92
C THR A 507 -17.65 9.98 -12.16
N PHE A 508 -17.64 9.70 -10.85
CA PHE A 508 -16.45 9.84 -10.05
C PHE A 508 -15.37 8.82 -10.45
N ASP A 509 -14.12 9.20 -10.25
CA ASP A 509 -13.00 8.27 -10.14
C ASP A 509 -13.29 7.24 -9.04
N THR A 510 -13.09 5.96 -9.32
CA THR A 510 -13.38 4.88 -8.37
C THR A 510 -12.55 4.94 -7.08
N PHE A 511 -11.41 5.65 -7.09
CA PHE A 511 -10.67 5.92 -5.86
C PHE A 511 -11.44 6.82 -4.87
N VAL A 512 -12.44 7.60 -5.34
CA VAL A 512 -13.35 8.33 -4.44
C VAL A 512 -14.17 7.34 -3.62
N ASP A 513 -14.62 6.25 -4.23
CA ASP A 513 -15.43 5.22 -3.59
C ASP A 513 -14.66 4.58 -2.41
N SER A 514 -13.38 4.31 -2.60
CA SER A 514 -12.52 3.68 -1.59
C SER A 514 -11.86 4.66 -0.61
N SER A 515 -12.05 5.97 -0.77
CA SER A 515 -11.38 6.97 0.07
C SER A 515 -12.03 7.19 1.43
N TRP A 516 -13.22 6.66 1.69
CA TRP A 516 -13.98 6.90 2.92
C TRP A 516 -14.72 5.66 3.49
N TYR A 517 -14.64 4.51 2.84
CA TYR A 517 -15.38 3.29 3.21
C TYR A 517 -15.07 2.80 4.63
N PHE A 518 -13.83 3.01 5.11
CA PHE A 518 -13.42 2.71 6.48
C PHE A 518 -14.25 3.48 7.53
N ALA A 519 -14.67 4.71 7.22
CA ALA A 519 -15.57 5.48 8.05
C ALA A 519 -17.02 4.99 7.92
N ARG A 520 -17.47 4.60 6.72
CA ARG A 520 -18.81 4.04 6.52
C ARG A 520 -19.03 2.76 7.32
N PHE A 521 -18.04 1.89 7.40
CA PHE A 521 -18.11 0.65 8.16
C PHE A 521 -18.42 0.84 9.66
N THR A 522 -18.14 1.99 10.23
CA THR A 522 -18.39 2.24 11.66
C THR A 522 -19.90 2.29 11.98
N ALA A 523 -20.72 2.73 11.02
CA ALA A 523 -22.20 2.74 11.11
C ALA A 523 -22.81 2.61 9.69
N PRO A 524 -22.75 1.41 9.06
CA PRO A 524 -23.10 1.25 7.64
C PRO A 524 -24.58 1.49 7.34
N HIS A 525 -25.44 1.42 8.36
CA HIS A 525 -26.88 1.62 8.24
C HIS A 525 -27.33 3.03 8.63
N ALA A 526 -26.41 3.93 8.99
CA ALA A 526 -26.75 5.32 9.29
C ALA A 526 -27.37 6.03 8.08
N GLY A 527 -28.38 6.87 8.32
CA GLY A 527 -29.03 7.69 7.28
C GLY A 527 -28.16 8.85 6.76
N THR A 528 -26.99 9.04 7.31
CA THR A 528 -25.95 10.04 6.95
C THR A 528 -24.69 9.33 6.46
N PRO A 529 -23.75 10.01 5.78
CA PRO A 529 -22.51 9.40 5.33
C PRO A 529 -21.74 8.67 6.43
N THR A 530 -21.69 9.26 7.61
CA THR A 530 -21.19 8.67 8.86
C THR A 530 -22.16 8.98 10.00
N ASP A 531 -22.09 8.17 11.06
CA ASP A 531 -22.47 8.62 12.40
C ASP A 531 -21.18 9.15 13.07
N PRO A 532 -21.06 10.44 13.35
CA PRO A 532 -19.82 11.01 13.91
C PRO A 532 -19.43 10.40 15.25
N GLN A 533 -20.39 9.98 16.08
CA GLN A 533 -20.10 9.36 17.36
C GLN A 533 -19.53 7.96 17.18
N ALA A 534 -20.13 7.15 16.31
CA ALA A 534 -19.60 5.82 15.96
C ALA A 534 -18.24 5.94 15.26
N ALA A 535 -18.11 6.85 14.30
CA ALA A 535 -16.85 7.08 13.60
C ALA A 535 -15.71 7.42 14.57
N ASN A 536 -15.93 8.41 15.45
CA ASN A 536 -14.92 8.82 16.43
C ASN A 536 -14.62 7.76 17.51
N SER A 537 -15.56 6.84 17.74
CA SER A 537 -15.35 5.74 18.70
C SER A 537 -14.49 4.61 18.11
N TRP A 538 -14.61 4.32 16.82
CA TRP A 538 -13.88 3.23 16.16
C TRP A 538 -12.59 3.66 15.48
N LEU A 539 -12.56 4.86 14.88
CA LEU A 539 -11.40 5.37 14.16
C LEU A 539 -10.33 5.93 15.12
N PRO A 540 -9.07 5.99 14.70
CA PRO A 540 -8.54 5.44 13.44
C PRO A 540 -8.60 3.91 13.40
N VAL A 541 -8.52 3.32 12.20
CA VAL A 541 -8.30 1.88 12.03
C VAL A 541 -7.00 1.50 12.73
N ASP A 542 -7.03 0.55 13.66
CA ASP A 542 -5.86 0.19 14.46
C ASP A 542 -4.83 -0.59 13.66
N GLN A 543 -5.30 -1.46 12.75
CA GLN A 543 -4.45 -2.20 11.83
C GLN A 543 -5.10 -2.27 10.45
N TYR A 544 -4.45 -1.64 9.48
CA TYR A 544 -4.84 -1.67 8.08
C TYR A 544 -3.88 -2.55 7.29
N ILE A 545 -4.39 -3.40 6.39
CA ILE A 545 -3.59 -4.40 5.67
C ILE A 545 -3.91 -4.30 4.18
N GLY A 546 -2.88 -4.17 3.34
CA GLY A 546 -3.07 -4.12 1.89
C GLY A 546 -1.79 -3.98 1.09
N GLY A 547 -1.91 -3.85 -0.23
CA GLY A 547 -0.78 -3.78 -1.14
C GLY A 547 -0.03 -2.45 -1.10
N ILE A 548 1.29 -2.49 -1.24
CA ILE A 548 2.15 -1.29 -1.29
C ILE A 548 1.89 -0.44 -2.54
N GLU A 549 1.32 -1.00 -3.58
CA GLU A 549 0.93 -0.30 -4.82
C GLU A 549 -0.03 0.87 -4.57
N HIS A 550 -0.73 0.85 -3.44
CA HIS A 550 -1.67 1.90 -3.04
C HIS A 550 -1.03 3.07 -2.28
N ALA A 551 0.29 3.06 -2.09
CA ALA A 551 1.01 4.04 -1.26
C ALA A 551 0.71 5.50 -1.62
N ILE A 552 0.71 5.85 -2.92
CA ILE A 552 0.46 7.20 -3.44
C ILE A 552 -0.91 7.35 -4.12
N LEU A 553 -1.73 6.30 -4.12
CA LEU A 553 -3.10 6.26 -4.63
C LEU A 553 -4.08 6.29 -3.46
N HIS A 554 -4.75 5.16 -3.22
CA HIS A 554 -5.77 5.00 -2.18
C HIS A 554 -5.32 5.52 -0.81
N LEU A 555 -4.11 5.21 -0.33
CA LEU A 555 -3.65 5.62 1.01
C LEU A 555 -3.51 7.15 1.13
N LEU A 556 -3.03 7.83 0.11
CA LEU A 556 -2.94 9.28 0.10
C LEU A 556 -4.34 9.92 0.02
N TYR A 557 -5.19 9.39 -0.84
CA TYR A 557 -6.56 9.88 -0.99
C TYR A 557 -7.42 9.66 0.26
N ALA A 558 -7.29 8.52 0.93
CA ALA A 558 -7.97 8.25 2.20
C ALA A 558 -7.56 9.26 3.29
N ARG A 559 -6.26 9.63 3.38
CA ARG A 559 -5.77 10.65 4.30
C ARG A 559 -6.34 12.04 3.98
N PHE A 560 -6.41 12.39 2.71
CA PHE A 560 -7.06 13.62 2.27
C PHE A 560 -8.55 13.63 2.61
N PHE A 561 -9.28 12.55 2.26
CA PHE A 561 -10.71 12.43 2.55
C PHE A 561 -11.03 12.53 4.04
N THR A 562 -10.21 11.91 4.89
CA THR A 562 -10.35 12.02 6.35
C THR A 562 -10.33 13.47 6.80
N ARG A 563 -9.36 14.27 6.33
CA ARG A 563 -9.24 15.69 6.65
C ARG A 563 -10.40 16.51 6.08
N ALA A 564 -10.81 16.22 4.85
CA ALA A 564 -11.96 16.89 4.23
C ALA A 564 -13.27 16.54 4.96
N MET A 565 -13.45 15.31 5.44
CA MET A 565 -14.57 14.87 6.26
C MET A 565 -14.54 15.51 7.66
N HIS A 566 -13.36 15.73 8.24
CA HIS A 566 -13.18 16.49 9.46
C HIS A 566 -13.69 17.94 9.27
N GLU A 567 -13.24 18.63 8.22
CA GLU A 567 -13.67 19.99 7.94
C GLU A 567 -15.18 20.11 7.64
N THR A 568 -15.80 19.04 7.15
CA THR A 568 -17.25 18.98 6.85
C THR A 568 -18.08 18.42 8.00
N GLY A 569 -17.44 18.04 9.13
CA GLY A 569 -18.12 17.65 10.38
C GLY A 569 -18.62 16.20 10.40
N HIS A 570 -18.10 15.33 9.56
CA HIS A 570 -18.46 13.91 9.51
C HIS A 570 -17.68 13.04 10.49
N LEU A 571 -16.52 13.49 10.96
CA LEU A 571 -15.65 12.85 11.95
C LEU A 571 -14.68 13.88 12.54
N ASP A 572 -13.95 13.50 13.60
CA ASP A 572 -13.01 14.38 14.31
C ASP A 572 -11.63 13.69 14.44
N LEU A 573 -10.98 13.50 13.29
CA LEU A 573 -9.61 13.01 13.23
C LEU A 573 -8.94 13.42 11.90
N ASP A 574 -7.59 13.37 11.90
CA ASP A 574 -6.77 13.78 10.75
C ASP A 574 -6.22 12.60 9.93
N GLU A 575 -6.06 11.43 10.53
CA GLU A 575 -5.44 10.27 9.90
C GLU A 575 -6.34 9.02 10.03
N PRO A 576 -6.63 8.33 8.92
CA PRO A 576 -7.59 7.21 8.91
C PRO A 576 -7.05 5.94 9.54
N PHE A 577 -5.73 5.68 9.44
CA PHE A 577 -5.10 4.42 9.76
C PHE A 577 -3.95 4.61 10.74
N GLY A 578 -4.10 4.14 11.98
CA GLY A 578 -3.06 4.20 13.01
C GLY A 578 -1.89 3.27 12.73
N GLY A 579 -2.15 2.06 12.22
CA GLY A 579 -1.15 1.09 11.80
C GLY A 579 -1.39 0.61 10.37
N LEU A 580 -0.34 0.51 9.58
CA LEU A 580 -0.38 -0.04 8.22
C LEU A 580 0.58 -1.21 8.09
N PHE A 581 0.11 -2.28 7.49
CA PHE A 581 0.95 -3.40 7.09
C PHE A 581 0.84 -3.66 5.59
N THR A 582 1.98 -3.79 4.93
CA THR A 582 2.02 -4.13 3.50
C THR A 582 2.51 -5.56 3.33
N GLN A 583 1.58 -6.47 2.96
CA GLN A 583 1.92 -7.87 2.76
C GLN A 583 2.68 -8.09 1.45
N GLY A 584 3.57 -9.11 1.48
CA GLY A 584 4.18 -9.65 0.28
C GLY A 584 3.18 -10.43 -0.58
N MET A 585 3.50 -10.63 -1.83
CA MET A 585 2.63 -11.28 -2.81
C MET A 585 2.80 -12.80 -2.78
N ILE A 586 1.78 -13.53 -3.22
CA ILE A 586 1.96 -14.93 -3.58
C ILE A 586 2.41 -15.00 -5.03
N THR A 587 3.52 -15.69 -5.26
CA THR A 587 4.09 -15.94 -6.58
C THR A 587 3.82 -17.39 -7.00
N HIS A 588 3.63 -17.60 -8.27
CA HIS A 588 3.49 -18.93 -8.87
C HIS A 588 4.14 -18.96 -10.24
N GLU A 589 4.54 -20.13 -10.67
CA GLU A 589 5.04 -20.35 -12.03
C GLU A 589 3.95 -19.97 -13.05
N SER A 590 4.36 -19.39 -14.16
CA SER A 590 3.51 -19.13 -15.31
C SER A 590 3.74 -20.17 -16.39
N TYR A 591 2.67 -20.56 -17.11
CA TYR A 591 2.71 -21.59 -18.13
C TYR A 591 2.21 -21.02 -19.47
N ARG A 592 2.87 -21.37 -20.56
CA ARG A 592 2.53 -20.85 -21.87
C ARG A 592 2.67 -21.92 -22.94
N ASP A 593 1.75 -21.89 -23.92
CA ASP A 593 1.89 -22.57 -25.21
C ASP A 593 1.87 -21.57 -26.37
N ASP A 594 1.79 -22.05 -27.61
CA ASP A 594 1.73 -21.22 -28.80
C ASP A 594 0.42 -20.40 -28.88
N ASN A 595 -0.60 -20.77 -28.13
CA ASN A 595 -1.91 -20.08 -28.10
C ASN A 595 -2.03 -19.05 -26.97
N GLY A 596 -1.06 -19.01 -26.04
CA GLY A 596 -1.03 -18.04 -24.94
C GLY A 596 -0.78 -18.64 -23.56
N TRP A 597 -1.25 -17.92 -22.52
CA TRP A 597 -1.10 -18.33 -21.11
C TRP A 597 -2.08 -19.44 -20.75
N LEU A 598 -1.58 -20.43 -20.00
CA LEU A 598 -2.32 -21.57 -19.48
C LEU A 598 -2.53 -21.45 -17.98
N ALA A 599 -3.66 -21.94 -17.49
CA ALA A 599 -3.89 -22.05 -16.05
C ALA A 599 -3.14 -23.27 -15.47
N PRO A 600 -2.73 -23.24 -14.19
CA PRO A 600 -2.02 -24.36 -13.56
C PRO A 600 -2.78 -25.67 -13.62
N GLU A 601 -4.10 -25.64 -13.53
CA GLU A 601 -4.98 -26.82 -13.66
C GLU A 601 -4.97 -27.44 -15.05
N ASP A 602 -4.64 -26.68 -16.10
CA ASP A 602 -4.57 -27.15 -17.49
C ASP A 602 -3.23 -27.85 -17.83
N VAL A 603 -2.28 -27.84 -16.87
CA VAL A 603 -0.92 -28.30 -17.07
C VAL A 603 -0.60 -29.52 -16.19
N VAL A 604 0.24 -30.43 -16.70
CA VAL A 604 0.71 -31.61 -15.99
C VAL A 604 2.22 -31.74 -16.19
N ARG A 605 2.92 -32.11 -15.13
CA ARG A 605 4.35 -32.45 -15.23
C ARG A 605 4.52 -33.78 -15.97
N SER A 606 5.39 -33.81 -16.94
CA SER A 606 5.72 -35.01 -17.72
C SER A 606 7.23 -35.14 -17.89
N GLY A 607 7.86 -36.05 -17.19
CA GLY A 607 9.33 -36.16 -17.11
C GLY A 607 9.93 -34.88 -16.50
N ASP A 608 10.90 -34.30 -17.18
CA ASP A 608 11.54 -33.04 -16.74
C ASP A 608 10.86 -31.77 -17.26
N GLY A 609 9.72 -31.90 -17.97
CA GLY A 609 8.98 -30.79 -18.55
C GLY A 609 7.50 -30.76 -18.15
N TYR A 610 6.75 -29.94 -18.87
CA TYR A 610 5.33 -29.75 -18.66
C TYR A 610 4.58 -29.98 -19.98
N VAL A 611 3.38 -30.54 -19.89
CA VAL A 611 2.48 -30.77 -21.03
C VAL A 611 1.05 -30.32 -20.68
N ARG A 612 0.27 -30.01 -21.68
CA ARG A 612 -1.17 -29.76 -21.51
C ARG A 612 -1.89 -31.01 -21.05
N ARG A 613 -2.78 -30.86 -20.11
CA ARG A 613 -3.59 -31.95 -19.54
C ARG A 613 -4.57 -32.57 -20.55
N ASP A 614 -5.11 -31.73 -21.44
CA ASP A 614 -6.18 -32.12 -22.37
C ASP A 614 -5.66 -32.90 -23.60
N ASN A 615 -4.48 -32.55 -24.11
CA ASN A 615 -4.00 -33.10 -25.38
C ASN A 615 -2.52 -33.52 -25.40
N GLY A 616 -1.80 -33.37 -24.27
CA GLY A 616 -0.39 -33.75 -24.17
C GLY A 616 0.56 -32.81 -24.94
N GLY A 617 0.07 -31.66 -25.45
CA GLY A 617 0.90 -30.69 -26.15
C GLY A 617 1.98 -30.06 -25.25
N PRO A 618 3.13 -29.64 -25.82
CA PRO A 618 4.24 -29.09 -25.05
C PRO A 618 3.87 -27.75 -24.39
N VAL A 619 4.33 -27.55 -23.16
CA VAL A 619 4.12 -26.32 -22.38
C VAL A 619 5.48 -25.75 -21.98
N GLN A 620 5.67 -24.48 -22.22
CA GLN A 620 6.83 -23.73 -21.74
C GLN A 620 6.59 -23.25 -20.30
N LEU A 621 7.51 -23.59 -19.41
CA LEU A 621 7.58 -23.01 -18.07
C LEU A 621 8.11 -21.57 -18.18
N GLY A 622 7.33 -20.62 -17.65
CA GLY A 622 7.72 -19.23 -17.53
C GLY A 622 8.46 -18.95 -16.23
N ARG A 623 8.45 -17.68 -15.82
CA ARG A 623 9.10 -17.26 -14.58
C ARG A 623 8.18 -17.46 -13.38
N LEU A 624 8.78 -17.55 -12.19
CA LEU A 624 8.10 -17.37 -10.93
C LEU A 624 7.72 -15.90 -10.81
N GLU A 625 6.42 -15.61 -10.76
CA GLU A 625 5.92 -14.24 -10.77
C GLU A 625 4.60 -14.11 -10.00
N LYS A 626 4.23 -12.87 -9.66
CA LYS A 626 2.97 -12.58 -8.96
C LYS A 626 1.79 -13.27 -9.64
N MET A 627 0.92 -13.89 -8.85
CA MET A 627 -0.36 -14.42 -9.35
C MET A 627 -1.19 -13.32 -9.98
N SER A 628 -1.59 -13.50 -11.23
CA SER A 628 -2.44 -12.55 -11.96
C SER A 628 -3.39 -13.25 -12.92
N LYS A 629 -4.60 -12.70 -13.07
CA LYS A 629 -5.60 -13.21 -14.02
C LYS A 629 -5.13 -13.09 -15.47
N SER A 630 -4.36 -12.06 -15.80
CA SER A 630 -3.84 -11.83 -17.16
C SER A 630 -2.85 -12.90 -17.60
N LYS A 631 -2.11 -13.48 -16.67
CA LYS A 631 -1.16 -14.59 -16.93
C LYS A 631 -1.74 -15.95 -16.61
N ARG A 632 -2.96 -16.01 -16.13
CA ARG A 632 -3.67 -17.24 -15.75
C ARG A 632 -2.93 -18.11 -14.74
N ASN A 633 -1.95 -17.59 -13.99
CA ASN A 633 -1.14 -18.31 -13.02
C ASN A 633 -1.73 -18.25 -11.58
N THR A 634 -3.03 -18.00 -11.45
CA THR A 634 -3.75 -17.93 -10.17
C THR A 634 -4.15 -19.32 -9.70
N VAL A 635 -4.15 -19.53 -8.37
CA VAL A 635 -4.65 -20.75 -7.73
C VAL A 635 -5.98 -20.42 -7.05
N SER A 636 -7.01 -21.23 -7.35
CA SER A 636 -8.35 -21.06 -6.80
C SER A 636 -8.40 -21.51 -5.33
N PRO A 637 -8.89 -20.66 -4.40
CA PRO A 637 -9.10 -21.06 -3.02
C PRO A 637 -10.09 -22.21 -2.87
N ILE A 638 -11.14 -22.25 -3.68
CA ILE A 638 -12.17 -23.27 -3.64
C ILE A 638 -11.56 -24.66 -3.89
N ALA A 639 -10.71 -24.79 -4.91
CA ALA A 639 -10.05 -26.07 -5.20
C ALA A 639 -9.16 -26.55 -4.03
N ILE A 640 -8.56 -25.61 -3.29
CA ILE A 640 -7.75 -25.95 -2.11
C ILE A 640 -8.64 -26.34 -0.93
N ILE A 641 -9.71 -25.61 -0.68
CA ILE A 641 -10.67 -25.91 0.40
C ILE A 641 -11.29 -27.27 0.20
N GLU A 642 -11.73 -27.58 -1.02
CA GLU A 642 -12.35 -28.88 -1.34
C GLU A 642 -11.41 -30.07 -1.18
N ARG A 643 -10.11 -29.84 -1.37
CA ARG A 643 -9.12 -30.94 -1.29
C ARG A 643 -8.48 -31.06 0.09
N PHE A 644 -8.28 -29.97 0.81
CA PHE A 644 -7.46 -29.93 2.03
C PHE A 644 -8.11 -29.24 3.22
N GLY A 645 -9.26 -28.59 3.04
CA GLY A 645 -9.94 -27.79 4.05
C GLY A 645 -9.46 -26.33 4.11
N ALA A 646 -10.32 -25.46 4.64
CA ALA A 646 -10.08 -24.03 4.80
C ALA A 646 -8.91 -23.74 5.74
N ASP A 647 -8.81 -24.44 6.86
CA ASP A 647 -7.75 -24.25 7.85
C ASP A 647 -6.35 -24.55 7.28
N THR A 648 -6.27 -25.53 6.38
CA THR A 648 -5.01 -25.82 5.66
C THR A 648 -4.59 -24.67 4.75
N ALA A 649 -5.52 -24.10 4.00
CA ALA A 649 -5.25 -22.95 3.14
C ALA A 649 -4.75 -21.75 3.95
N ARG A 650 -5.42 -21.45 5.08
CA ARG A 650 -5.07 -20.37 6.01
C ARG A 650 -3.68 -20.59 6.60
N TRP A 651 -3.42 -21.78 7.13
CA TRP A 651 -2.13 -22.11 7.75
C TRP A 651 -0.98 -21.98 6.79
N PHE A 652 -1.14 -22.50 5.56
CA PHE A 652 -0.08 -22.44 4.56
C PHE A 652 0.36 -20.99 4.26
N VAL A 653 -0.60 -20.08 4.00
CA VAL A 653 -0.27 -18.69 3.64
C VAL A 653 0.33 -17.88 4.81
N LEU A 654 0.22 -18.38 6.05
CA LEU A 654 0.74 -17.76 7.27
C LEU A 654 2.10 -18.33 7.70
N SER A 655 2.48 -19.53 7.24
CA SER A 655 3.58 -20.31 7.81
C SER A 655 4.93 -20.14 7.10
N ASP A 656 4.92 -19.90 5.79
CA ASP A 656 6.12 -20.10 4.95
C ASP A 656 7.19 -19.03 5.15
N SER A 657 6.79 -17.76 5.18
CA SER A 657 7.72 -16.63 5.20
C SER A 657 7.21 -15.46 6.04
N PRO A 658 8.09 -14.53 6.44
CA PRO A 658 7.64 -13.26 7.01
C PRO A 658 6.56 -12.62 6.13
N PRO A 659 5.47 -12.10 6.72
CA PRO A 659 4.29 -11.69 5.94
C PRO A 659 4.55 -10.52 4.98
N GLU A 660 5.60 -9.72 5.19
CA GLU A 660 6.04 -8.65 4.30
C GLU A 660 6.80 -9.13 3.06
N ARG A 661 7.25 -10.39 3.04
CA ARG A 661 7.98 -10.97 1.90
C ARG A 661 7.04 -11.73 0.98
N ASP A 662 7.42 -11.78 -0.29
CA ASP A 662 6.76 -12.67 -1.24
C ASP A 662 6.95 -14.12 -0.83
N MET A 663 5.92 -14.95 -1.10
CA MET A 663 5.96 -16.38 -0.88
C MET A 663 5.64 -17.14 -2.17
N GLU A 664 6.31 -18.26 -2.36
CA GLU A 664 6.05 -19.15 -3.47
C GLU A 664 4.89 -20.11 -3.12
N TRP A 665 3.94 -20.23 -4.03
CA TRP A 665 2.92 -21.27 -3.92
C TRP A 665 3.47 -22.63 -4.31
N THR A 666 3.37 -23.62 -3.39
CA THR A 666 3.78 -24.99 -3.66
C THR A 666 2.75 -26.00 -3.15
N GLU A 667 2.38 -26.98 -3.97
CA GLU A 667 1.49 -28.06 -3.56
C GLU A 667 2.05 -28.90 -2.41
N ALA A 668 3.37 -29.10 -2.38
CA ALA A 668 4.05 -29.82 -1.31
C ALA A 668 3.89 -29.13 0.05
N GLY A 669 3.96 -27.81 0.08
CA GLY A 669 3.76 -26.99 1.29
C GLY A 669 2.34 -27.09 1.81
N VAL A 670 1.34 -27.00 0.92
CA VAL A 670 -0.07 -27.17 1.28
C VAL A 670 -0.33 -28.57 1.86
N ALA A 671 0.18 -29.62 1.22
CA ALA A 671 0.06 -31.00 1.71
C ALA A 671 0.77 -31.20 3.06
N ALA A 672 1.89 -30.52 3.31
CA ALA A 672 2.58 -30.55 4.60
C ALA A 672 1.73 -29.88 5.69
N SER A 673 1.09 -28.76 5.38
CA SER A 673 0.15 -28.04 6.26
C SER A 673 -1.05 -28.92 6.63
N ALA A 674 -1.65 -29.63 5.67
CA ALA A 674 -2.72 -30.59 5.92
C ALA A 674 -2.29 -31.72 6.88
N ARG A 675 -1.11 -32.30 6.64
CA ARG A 675 -0.57 -33.32 7.55
C ARG A 675 -0.33 -32.82 8.96
N PHE A 676 0.06 -31.55 9.09
CA PHE A 676 0.24 -30.94 10.41
C PHE A 676 -1.09 -30.81 11.15
N GLY A 677 -2.14 -30.29 10.52
CA GLY A 677 -3.48 -30.20 11.11
C GLY A 677 -4.01 -31.57 11.57
N GLN A 678 -3.86 -32.60 10.73
CA GLN A 678 -4.23 -33.99 11.07
C GLN A 678 -3.42 -34.51 12.26
N ARG A 679 -2.13 -34.18 12.37
CA ARG A 679 -1.29 -34.55 13.51
C ARG A 679 -1.75 -33.87 14.79
N LEU A 680 -2.05 -32.56 14.76
CA LEU A 680 -2.57 -31.82 15.92
C LEU A 680 -3.85 -32.45 16.45
N TYR A 681 -4.81 -32.74 15.57
CA TYR A 681 -6.08 -33.37 15.96
C TYR A 681 -5.86 -34.70 16.68
N ARG A 682 -5.03 -35.58 16.11
CA ARG A 682 -4.73 -36.90 16.71
C ARG A 682 -4.04 -36.81 18.06
N LEU A 683 -3.10 -35.84 18.24
CA LEU A 683 -2.45 -35.63 19.52
C LEU A 683 -3.47 -35.22 20.60
N VAL A 684 -4.36 -34.28 20.29
CA VAL A 684 -5.39 -33.84 21.23
C VAL A 684 -6.41 -34.93 21.50
N GLN A 685 -6.82 -35.69 20.48
CA GLN A 685 -7.71 -36.85 20.62
C GLN A 685 -7.11 -37.91 21.54
N GLY A 686 -5.79 -38.19 21.41
CA GLY A 686 -5.08 -39.10 22.31
C GLY A 686 -5.14 -38.63 23.76
N VAL A 687 -4.88 -37.32 23.99
CA VAL A 687 -4.99 -36.76 25.34
C VAL A 687 -6.41 -36.81 25.87
N ALA A 688 -7.40 -36.46 25.08
CA ALA A 688 -8.80 -36.47 25.49
C ALA A 688 -9.29 -37.88 25.90
N SER A 689 -8.82 -38.91 25.20
CA SER A 689 -9.21 -40.31 25.44
C SER A 689 -8.44 -40.96 26.61
N GLN A 690 -7.21 -40.59 26.84
CA GLN A 690 -6.31 -41.28 27.80
C GLN A 690 -6.21 -40.55 29.15
N VAL A 691 -6.38 -39.20 29.16
CA VAL A 691 -6.16 -38.39 30.36
C VAL A 691 -7.47 -37.91 30.95
N PRO A 692 -7.79 -38.27 32.24
CA PRO A 692 -8.98 -37.77 32.92
C PRO A 692 -8.98 -36.25 33.05
N GLN A 693 -10.19 -35.65 33.03
CA GLN A 693 -10.34 -34.20 33.17
C GLN A 693 -9.79 -33.65 34.51
N ASN A 694 -9.84 -34.44 35.56
CA ASN A 694 -9.42 -34.10 36.91
C ASN A 694 -8.00 -34.60 37.26
N ALA A 695 -7.17 -34.90 36.27
CA ALA A 695 -5.78 -35.30 36.50
C ALA A 695 -5.03 -34.23 37.30
N ALA A 696 -4.24 -34.65 38.30
CA ALA A 696 -3.47 -33.75 39.14
C ALA A 696 -2.08 -33.45 38.53
N PHE A 697 -1.59 -32.28 38.79
CA PHE A 697 -0.23 -31.90 38.43
C PHE A 697 0.78 -32.55 39.39
N GLY A 698 1.99 -32.87 38.90
CA GLY A 698 3.13 -33.36 39.66
C GLY A 698 4.46 -32.95 39.02
N GLU A 699 5.55 -33.37 39.68
CA GLU A 699 6.90 -33.00 39.20
C GLU A 699 7.24 -33.50 37.79
N GLY A 700 6.79 -34.68 37.40
CA GLY A 700 7.03 -35.24 36.10
C GLY A 700 6.43 -34.40 34.94
N GLY A 701 5.43 -33.57 35.25
CA GLY A 701 4.86 -32.66 34.28
C GLY A 701 5.59 -31.32 34.10
N ARG A 702 6.56 -30.98 34.89
CA ARG A 702 7.19 -29.65 34.98
C ARG A 702 7.79 -29.21 33.66
N SER A 703 8.57 -30.07 33.03
CA SER A 703 9.24 -29.76 31.74
C SER A 703 8.23 -29.42 30.63
N LEU A 704 7.16 -30.20 30.49
CA LEU A 704 6.11 -29.92 29.52
C LEU A 704 5.38 -28.61 29.83
N ARG A 705 5.12 -28.31 31.11
CA ARG A 705 4.52 -27.05 31.51
C ARG A 705 5.42 -25.86 31.18
N GLN A 706 6.73 -25.96 31.41
CA GLN A 706 7.69 -24.94 30.99
C GLN A 706 7.64 -24.70 29.47
N ALA A 707 7.63 -25.79 28.66
CA ALA A 707 7.48 -25.68 27.21
C ALA A 707 6.16 -24.98 26.82
N THR A 708 5.05 -25.37 27.47
CA THR A 708 3.73 -24.80 27.25
C THR A 708 3.68 -23.31 27.54
N HIS A 709 4.11 -22.87 28.72
CA HIS A 709 4.03 -21.46 29.10
C HIS A 709 5.03 -20.57 28.35
N ARG A 710 6.21 -21.07 27.99
CA ARG A 710 7.14 -20.39 27.08
C ARG A 710 6.53 -20.22 25.68
N THR A 711 5.79 -21.25 25.20
CA THR A 711 5.09 -21.15 23.93
C THR A 711 3.96 -20.11 23.98
N ILE A 712 3.16 -20.07 25.05
CA ILE A 712 2.14 -19.02 25.24
C ILE A 712 2.78 -17.63 25.06
N LYS A 713 3.86 -17.36 25.81
CA LYS A 713 4.56 -16.08 25.71
C LYS A 713 5.07 -15.81 24.31
N ALA A 714 5.78 -16.75 23.69
CA ALA A 714 6.41 -16.56 22.39
C ALA A 714 5.40 -16.37 21.26
N VAL A 715 4.26 -17.10 21.29
CA VAL A 715 3.18 -16.92 20.31
C VAL A 715 2.48 -15.58 20.53
N THR A 716 2.26 -15.17 21.77
CA THR A 716 1.71 -13.84 22.10
C THR A 716 2.60 -12.73 21.55
N ASP A 717 3.90 -12.77 21.85
CA ASP A 717 4.88 -11.79 21.35
C ASP A 717 4.93 -11.77 19.81
N ALA A 718 4.85 -12.94 19.15
CA ALA A 718 4.84 -13.06 17.70
C ALA A 718 3.58 -12.44 17.06
N LEU A 719 2.40 -12.66 17.63
CA LEU A 719 1.16 -12.08 17.13
C LEU A 719 1.08 -10.57 17.39
N GLU A 720 1.55 -10.09 18.53
CA GLU A 720 1.68 -8.65 18.78
C GLU A 720 2.69 -7.99 17.82
N GLY A 721 3.77 -8.67 17.48
CA GLY A 721 4.80 -8.24 16.53
C GLY A 721 4.42 -8.45 15.06
N PHE A 722 3.21 -8.92 14.75
CA PHE A 722 2.73 -9.22 13.39
C PHE A 722 3.62 -10.23 12.62
N THR A 723 4.09 -11.26 13.32
CA THR A 723 4.96 -12.33 12.78
C THR A 723 4.33 -13.72 12.94
N PRO A 724 3.22 -14.04 12.25
CA PRO A 724 2.50 -15.30 12.41
C PRO A 724 3.36 -16.51 12.05
N ASN A 725 4.30 -16.40 11.13
CA ASN A 725 5.24 -17.47 10.80
C ASN A 725 6.13 -17.87 11.99
N VAL A 726 6.48 -16.94 12.89
CA VAL A 726 7.19 -17.23 14.13
C VAL A 726 6.28 -17.98 15.10
N ALA A 727 5.00 -17.55 15.23
CA ALA A 727 4.01 -18.25 16.03
C ALA A 727 3.84 -19.70 15.56
N VAL A 728 3.75 -19.92 14.24
CA VAL A 728 3.69 -21.26 13.62
C VAL A 728 4.87 -22.12 14.06
N ALA A 729 6.10 -21.61 14.02
CA ALA A 729 7.28 -22.36 14.44
C ALA A 729 7.18 -22.78 15.93
N ARG A 730 6.72 -21.92 16.81
CA ARG A 730 6.53 -22.23 18.25
C ARG A 730 5.44 -23.26 18.49
N LEU A 731 4.38 -23.26 17.67
CA LEU A 731 3.33 -24.28 17.75
C LEU A 731 3.83 -25.65 17.29
N HIS A 732 4.69 -25.71 16.30
CA HIS A 732 5.40 -26.95 15.92
C HIS A 732 6.23 -27.51 17.08
N GLU A 733 6.98 -26.66 17.79
CA GLU A 733 7.79 -27.03 18.95
C GLU A 733 6.92 -27.58 20.10
N LEU A 734 5.82 -26.90 20.45
CA LEU A 734 4.90 -27.39 21.50
C LEU A 734 4.23 -28.70 21.10
N SER A 735 3.82 -28.85 19.84
CA SER A 735 3.23 -30.11 19.35
C SER A 735 4.21 -31.29 19.44
N ALA A 736 5.49 -31.04 19.21
CA ALA A 736 6.56 -32.03 19.37
C ALA A 736 6.80 -32.40 20.84
N ALA A 737 6.83 -31.39 21.72
CA ALA A 737 6.96 -31.62 23.16
C ALA A 737 5.79 -32.43 23.74
N LEU A 738 4.56 -32.14 23.30
CA LEU A 738 3.38 -32.90 23.70
C LEU A 738 3.43 -34.36 23.21
N ALA A 739 3.88 -34.60 21.96
CA ALA A 739 4.06 -35.94 21.42
C ALA A 739 5.15 -36.74 22.14
N GLU A 740 6.22 -36.08 22.60
CA GLU A 740 7.28 -36.75 23.39
C GLU A 740 6.77 -37.11 24.78
N ALA A 741 5.99 -36.25 25.41
CA ALA A 741 5.38 -36.49 26.73
C ALA A 741 4.35 -37.67 26.73
N GLU A 742 3.87 -38.09 25.59
CA GLU A 742 3.01 -39.26 25.45
C GLU A 742 3.75 -40.60 25.74
N LYS A 743 5.07 -40.58 25.64
CA LYS A 743 5.93 -41.76 25.82
C LYS A 743 6.35 -42.00 27.29
N THR A 744 5.97 -41.11 28.20
CA THR A 744 6.37 -41.15 29.62
C THR A 744 5.15 -41.37 30.52
N ASP A 745 5.38 -42.08 31.63
CA ASP A 745 4.34 -42.36 32.65
C ASP A 745 4.69 -41.71 34.01
N GLU A 746 5.40 -40.57 33.96
CA GLU A 746 5.78 -39.84 35.16
C GLU A 746 4.57 -39.25 35.91
N GLU A 747 4.64 -39.21 37.26
CA GLU A 747 3.56 -38.70 38.07
C GLU A 747 3.24 -37.23 37.72
N GLY A 748 1.95 -36.97 37.42
CA GLY A 748 1.48 -35.62 37.07
C GLY A 748 1.65 -35.23 35.60
N ILE A 749 2.26 -36.09 34.76
CA ILE A 749 2.42 -35.82 33.30
C ILE A 749 1.07 -35.72 32.60
N GLY A 750 0.06 -36.46 33.03
CA GLY A 750 -1.28 -36.43 32.44
C GLY A 750 -1.93 -35.04 32.50
N ALA A 751 -1.91 -34.41 33.66
CA ALA A 751 -2.44 -33.02 33.80
C ALA A 751 -1.67 -32.02 32.92
N ALA A 752 -0.35 -32.13 32.86
CA ALA A 752 0.48 -31.28 32.01
C ALA A 752 0.18 -31.54 30.52
N ARG A 753 -0.05 -32.78 30.08
CA ARG A 753 -0.46 -33.11 28.71
C ARG A 753 -1.81 -32.47 28.37
N ARG A 754 -2.75 -32.49 29.31
CA ARG A 754 -4.08 -31.87 29.10
C ARG A 754 -4.01 -30.37 29.03
N GLU A 755 -3.21 -29.71 29.91
CA GLU A 755 -2.90 -28.28 29.84
C GLU A 755 -2.29 -27.93 28.48
N ALA A 756 -1.25 -28.65 28.05
CA ALA A 756 -0.57 -28.41 26.79
C ALA A 756 -1.49 -28.60 25.57
N ALA A 757 -2.36 -29.61 25.58
CA ALA A 757 -3.33 -29.86 24.53
C ALA A 757 -4.37 -28.74 24.42
N MET A 758 -4.91 -28.26 25.54
CA MET A 758 -5.84 -27.13 25.59
C MET A 758 -5.17 -25.85 25.12
N VAL A 759 -3.98 -25.55 25.63
CA VAL A 759 -3.19 -24.38 25.21
C VAL A 759 -2.88 -24.44 23.72
N LEU A 760 -2.47 -25.60 23.20
CA LEU A 760 -2.19 -25.78 21.77
C LEU A 760 -3.42 -25.50 20.91
N ALA A 761 -4.62 -25.97 21.33
CA ALA A 761 -5.89 -25.69 20.65
C ALA A 761 -6.22 -24.19 20.64
N LEU A 762 -6.06 -23.50 21.77
CA LEU A 762 -6.34 -22.06 21.88
C LEU A 762 -5.34 -21.22 21.11
N LEU A 763 -4.06 -21.56 21.11
CA LEU A 763 -3.03 -20.80 20.40
C LEU A 763 -3.10 -20.97 18.88
N VAL A 764 -3.57 -22.12 18.39
CA VAL A 764 -3.73 -22.36 16.94
C VAL A 764 -4.99 -21.73 16.37
N ALA A 765 -5.96 -21.40 17.22
CA ALA A 765 -7.28 -20.91 16.84
C ALA A 765 -7.31 -19.71 15.89
N PRO A 766 -6.44 -18.70 16.01
CA PRO A 766 -6.42 -17.59 15.05
C PRO A 766 -6.08 -18.04 13.62
N MET A 767 -5.32 -19.13 13.48
CA MET A 767 -4.79 -19.62 12.19
C MET A 767 -5.59 -20.79 11.62
N MET A 768 -6.04 -21.72 12.48
CA MET A 768 -6.85 -22.89 12.13
C MET A 768 -8.11 -22.96 13.02
N PRO A 769 -9.08 -22.05 12.84
CA PRO A 769 -10.19 -21.91 13.78
C PRO A 769 -11.12 -23.12 13.86
N HIS A 770 -11.41 -23.78 12.76
CA HIS A 770 -12.32 -24.95 12.76
C HIS A 770 -11.69 -26.15 13.47
N LEU A 771 -10.41 -26.41 13.21
CA LEU A 771 -9.63 -27.44 13.91
C LEU A 771 -9.55 -27.15 15.41
N ALA A 772 -9.33 -25.90 15.81
CA ALA A 772 -9.27 -25.49 17.20
C ALA A 772 -10.57 -25.75 17.94
N GLU A 773 -11.70 -25.40 17.33
CA GLU A 773 -13.03 -25.68 17.90
C GLU A 773 -13.27 -27.18 18.09
N GLU A 774 -12.91 -28.02 17.11
CA GLU A 774 -13.01 -29.47 17.24
C GLU A 774 -12.08 -30.02 18.32
N MET A 775 -10.87 -29.54 18.44
CA MET A 775 -9.92 -29.94 19.48
C MET A 775 -10.40 -29.57 20.88
N VAL A 776 -10.97 -28.39 21.06
CA VAL A 776 -11.56 -27.98 22.36
C VAL A 776 -12.78 -28.82 22.66
N ALA A 777 -13.63 -29.10 21.68
CA ALA A 777 -14.80 -29.95 21.85
C ALA A 777 -14.45 -31.40 22.24
N LEU A 778 -13.30 -31.93 21.82
CA LEU A 778 -12.78 -33.22 22.29
C LEU A 778 -12.38 -33.19 23.76
N LEU A 779 -11.72 -32.13 24.17
CA LEU A 779 -11.22 -31.95 25.55
C LEU A 779 -12.34 -31.58 26.53
N GLU A 780 -13.28 -30.73 26.11
CA GLU A 780 -14.39 -30.24 26.94
C GLU A 780 -15.69 -30.15 26.09
N PRO A 781 -16.42 -31.27 25.93
CA PRO A 781 -17.55 -31.39 25.01
C PRO A 781 -18.71 -30.40 25.21
N GLU A 782 -18.93 -29.97 26.46
CA GLU A 782 -20.06 -29.07 26.81
C GLU A 782 -19.61 -27.64 27.10
N SER A 783 -18.45 -27.27 26.66
CA SER A 783 -17.87 -25.94 26.94
C SER A 783 -18.26 -24.88 25.93
N ALA A 784 -17.94 -23.62 26.26
CA ALA A 784 -18.03 -22.47 25.35
C ALA A 784 -17.16 -22.65 24.11
N MET A 785 -17.59 -22.08 22.97
CA MET A 785 -16.80 -22.06 21.74
C MET A 785 -15.44 -21.38 21.99
N VAL A 786 -14.45 -21.74 21.18
CA VAL A 786 -13.11 -21.12 21.26
C VAL A 786 -13.18 -19.60 21.05
N VAL A 787 -14.05 -19.13 20.18
CA VAL A 787 -14.24 -17.69 19.93
C VAL A 787 -14.73 -16.90 21.16
N GLU A 788 -15.31 -17.57 22.14
CA GLU A 788 -15.80 -16.98 23.40
C GLU A 788 -14.77 -17.08 24.53
N ARG A 789 -13.64 -17.74 24.30
CA ARG A 789 -12.62 -17.98 25.32
C ARG A 789 -11.53 -16.91 25.32
N SER A 790 -11.01 -16.64 26.52
CA SER A 790 -9.88 -15.75 26.69
C SER A 790 -8.57 -16.39 26.19
N TRP A 791 -7.69 -15.55 25.71
CA TRP A 791 -6.32 -15.95 25.36
C TRP A 791 -5.57 -16.49 26.58
N PRO A 792 -4.82 -17.61 26.44
CA PRO A 792 -4.12 -18.21 27.57
C PRO A 792 -3.00 -17.26 28.08
N VAL A 793 -2.82 -17.24 29.39
CA VAL A 793 -1.81 -16.41 30.08
C VAL A 793 -0.65 -17.28 30.54
N ALA A 794 0.55 -16.87 30.18
CA ALA A 794 1.76 -17.55 30.64
C ALA A 794 1.99 -17.32 32.15
N LEU A 795 2.31 -18.37 32.88
CA LEU A 795 2.69 -18.31 34.28
C LEU A 795 4.21 -18.07 34.39
N ASP A 796 4.63 -16.99 35.05
CA ASP A 796 6.03 -16.57 35.17
C ASP A 796 6.92 -17.68 35.74
N ALA A 797 6.42 -18.44 36.69
CA ALA A 797 7.12 -19.58 37.29
C ALA A 797 7.58 -20.65 36.30
N PHE A 798 6.93 -20.76 35.13
CA PHE A 798 7.30 -21.70 34.05
C PHE A 798 7.94 -21.04 32.84
N VAL A 799 7.89 -19.70 32.74
CA VAL A 799 8.55 -18.96 31.68
C VAL A 799 10.03 -18.80 31.96
N ALA A 800 10.38 -18.59 33.24
CA ALA A 800 11.76 -18.45 33.69
C ALA A 800 12.60 -19.65 33.17
N LEU A 801 13.76 -19.34 32.63
CA LEU A 801 14.74 -20.35 32.27
C LEU A 801 15.54 -20.74 33.50
N ASP A 802 15.59 -22.03 33.80
CA ASP A 802 16.47 -22.53 34.87
C ASP A 802 17.94 -22.45 34.44
N SER A 803 18.18 -22.63 33.14
CA SER A 803 19.50 -22.46 32.51
C SER A 803 19.35 -21.99 31.05
N ILE A 804 20.40 -21.40 30.53
CA ILE A 804 20.57 -21.04 29.13
C ILE A 804 21.83 -21.65 28.54
N THR A 805 21.82 -22.02 27.31
CA THR A 805 22.98 -22.52 26.60
C THR A 805 23.75 -21.35 25.98
N LEU A 806 24.96 -21.10 26.43
CA LEU A 806 25.87 -20.12 25.82
C LEU A 806 26.83 -20.79 24.84
N GLY A 807 26.92 -20.26 23.65
CA GLY A 807 27.96 -20.64 22.71
C GLY A 807 29.34 -20.15 23.16
N VAL A 808 30.34 -21.04 23.23
CA VAL A 808 31.74 -20.72 23.55
C VAL A 808 32.55 -20.68 22.26
N GLN A 809 33.12 -19.52 22.00
CA GLN A 809 33.92 -19.27 20.81
C GLN A 809 35.41 -19.13 21.18
N ILE A 810 36.26 -19.50 20.21
CA ILE A 810 37.69 -19.14 20.21
C ILE A 810 37.95 -18.41 18.90
N MET A 811 38.44 -17.17 18.98
CA MET A 811 38.69 -16.30 17.81
C MET A 811 37.46 -16.18 16.91
N GLY A 812 36.27 -16.04 17.50
CA GLY A 812 34.98 -15.87 16.79
C GLY A 812 34.37 -17.13 16.19
N LYS A 813 35.01 -18.32 16.34
CA LYS A 813 34.47 -19.59 15.86
C LYS A 813 33.93 -20.41 17.02
N LEU A 814 32.68 -20.88 16.93
CA LEU A 814 32.04 -21.74 17.91
C LEU A 814 32.85 -23.02 18.13
N ARG A 815 33.14 -23.37 19.39
CA ARG A 815 33.98 -24.50 19.80
C ARG A 815 33.34 -25.41 20.84
N GLY A 816 32.37 -24.90 21.57
CA GLY A 816 31.64 -25.62 22.60
C GLY A 816 30.41 -24.87 23.03
N THR A 817 29.67 -25.47 23.94
CA THR A 817 28.49 -24.84 24.59
C THR A 817 28.52 -25.15 26.07
N ILE A 818 28.05 -24.21 26.89
CA ILE A 818 27.88 -24.40 28.33
C ILE A 818 26.45 -24.04 28.75
N GLU A 819 25.94 -24.68 29.81
CA GLU A 819 24.70 -24.30 30.42
C GLU A 819 24.96 -23.48 31.69
N VAL A 820 24.31 -22.32 31.77
CA VAL A 820 24.42 -21.41 32.91
C VAL A 820 23.06 -20.78 33.25
N PRO A 821 22.80 -20.37 34.48
CA PRO A 821 21.61 -19.59 34.79
C PRO A 821 21.51 -18.32 33.91
N PRO A 822 20.30 -17.83 33.58
CA PRO A 822 20.14 -16.54 32.94
C PRO A 822 20.81 -15.43 33.77
N ASP A 823 21.41 -14.47 33.07
CA ASP A 823 22.14 -13.34 33.68
C ASP A 823 23.31 -13.75 34.62
N ALA A 824 23.81 -14.97 34.47
CA ALA A 824 24.94 -15.45 35.23
C ALA A 824 26.15 -14.49 35.09
N PRO A 825 26.79 -14.12 36.18
CA PRO A 825 27.92 -13.18 36.18
C PRO A 825 29.15 -13.78 35.51
N SER A 826 30.04 -12.93 34.99
CA SER A 826 31.21 -13.38 34.21
C SER A 826 32.16 -14.25 35.02
N ASP A 827 32.26 -14.07 36.31
CA ASP A 827 33.09 -14.86 37.22
C ASP A 827 32.61 -16.31 37.38
N MET A 828 31.31 -16.57 37.16
CA MET A 828 30.75 -17.92 37.09
C MET A 828 30.88 -18.50 35.66
N VAL A 829 30.58 -17.71 34.63
CA VAL A 829 30.46 -18.16 33.25
C VAL A 829 31.83 -18.47 32.65
N LEU A 830 32.81 -17.61 32.84
CA LEU A 830 34.13 -17.74 32.22
C LEU A 830 34.87 -19.02 32.60
N PRO A 831 34.93 -19.42 33.91
CA PRO A 831 35.54 -20.67 34.29
C PRO A 831 34.85 -21.91 33.71
N LEU A 832 33.52 -21.90 33.66
CA LEU A 832 32.77 -23.02 33.05
C LEU A 832 33.05 -23.12 31.57
N ALA A 833 33.13 -21.98 30.89
CA ALA A 833 33.45 -21.94 29.45
C ALA A 833 34.89 -22.38 29.15
N GLU A 834 35.84 -22.06 30.00
CA GLU A 834 37.22 -22.55 29.88
C GLU A 834 37.35 -24.06 30.16
N ALA A 835 36.51 -24.58 31.04
CA ALA A 835 36.49 -26.00 31.41
C ALA A 835 35.74 -26.88 30.43
N GLU A 836 34.98 -26.32 29.45
CA GLU A 836 34.31 -27.12 28.44
C GLU A 836 35.31 -27.97 27.63
N PRO A 837 35.11 -29.29 27.49
CA PRO A 837 36.17 -30.21 27.05
C PRO A 837 36.83 -29.85 25.73
N ASN A 838 36.06 -29.40 24.73
CA ASN A 838 36.62 -29.01 23.43
C ASN A 838 37.33 -27.66 23.49
N VAL A 839 36.79 -26.73 24.26
CA VAL A 839 37.37 -25.40 24.48
C VAL A 839 38.68 -25.52 25.27
N ALA A 840 38.70 -26.30 26.34
CA ALA A 840 39.88 -26.54 27.19
C ALA A 840 41.04 -27.15 26.33
N ARG A 841 40.75 -28.16 25.57
CA ARG A 841 41.73 -28.77 24.64
C ARG A 841 42.29 -27.77 23.63
N MET A 842 41.47 -26.84 23.13
CA MET A 842 41.91 -25.83 22.17
C MET A 842 42.63 -24.66 22.77
N LEU A 843 42.44 -24.42 24.05
CA LEU A 843 43.15 -23.39 24.82
C LEU A 843 44.49 -23.91 25.39
N GLU A 844 44.72 -25.22 25.44
CA GLU A 844 45.94 -25.83 26.00
C GLU A 844 47.18 -25.30 25.26
N GLY A 845 48.14 -24.81 26.07
CA GLY A 845 49.38 -24.22 25.59
C GLY A 845 49.24 -22.81 24.94
N LYS A 846 48.05 -22.21 24.93
CA LYS A 846 47.82 -20.91 24.36
C LYS A 846 47.63 -19.85 25.47
N ARG A 847 48.12 -18.63 25.28
CA ARG A 847 47.89 -17.51 26.16
C ARG A 847 46.58 -16.81 25.78
N ILE A 848 45.58 -16.79 26.68
CA ILE A 848 44.34 -16.01 26.50
C ILE A 848 44.70 -14.53 26.67
N VAL A 849 44.47 -13.76 25.62
CA VAL A 849 44.71 -12.29 25.60
C VAL A 849 43.50 -11.53 26.07
N LYS A 850 42.29 -12.00 25.70
CA LYS A 850 41.03 -11.34 26.11
C LYS A 850 39.93 -12.38 26.29
N ARG A 851 39.15 -12.18 27.36
CA ARG A 851 37.90 -12.89 27.69
C ARG A 851 36.75 -11.96 27.43
N ILE A 852 35.82 -12.35 26.56
CA ILE A 852 34.64 -11.58 26.22
C ILE A 852 33.44 -12.43 26.64
N HIS A 853 32.65 -11.93 27.56
CA HIS A 853 31.34 -12.49 27.92
C HIS A 853 30.28 -11.47 27.59
N VAL A 854 29.31 -11.86 26.73
CA VAL A 854 28.10 -11.11 26.44
C VAL A 854 26.97 -11.86 27.15
N PRO A 855 26.39 -11.31 28.23
CA PRO A 855 25.35 -11.97 29.02
C PRO A 855 24.24 -12.55 28.13
N ASN A 856 23.81 -13.76 28.44
CA ASN A 856 22.75 -14.51 27.72
C ASN A 856 22.99 -14.78 26.24
N ARG A 857 24.20 -14.49 25.73
CA ARG A 857 24.47 -14.64 24.29
C ARG A 857 25.67 -15.51 23.98
N ILE A 858 26.84 -15.17 24.46
CA ILE A 858 28.06 -15.80 23.97
C ILE A 858 29.26 -15.57 24.91
N VAL A 859 30.19 -16.53 24.91
CA VAL A 859 31.54 -16.35 25.43
C VAL A 859 32.54 -16.46 24.28
N ASN A 860 33.54 -15.56 24.25
CA ASN A 860 34.58 -15.65 23.21
C ASN A 860 35.96 -15.40 23.81
N PHE A 861 36.85 -16.35 23.60
CA PHE A 861 38.26 -16.28 23.98
C PHE A 861 39.12 -15.81 22.81
N VAL A 862 39.86 -14.73 22.99
CA VAL A 862 40.88 -14.28 22.07
C VAL A 862 42.22 -14.79 22.58
N VAL A 863 42.93 -15.61 21.77
CA VAL A 863 44.20 -16.21 22.11
C VAL A 863 45.33 -15.64 21.27
N ALA A 864 46.51 -15.49 21.87
CA ALA A 864 47.73 -15.27 21.13
C ALA A 864 48.22 -16.64 20.64
N GLY A 865 48.58 -16.70 19.36
CA GLY A 865 49.08 -17.92 18.67
C GLY A 865 50.43 -18.36 19.13
#